data_5399c8ab77f2e978338e5b57c65695ee
#
_entry.id   5399c8ab77f2e978338e5b57c65695ee
#
_cell.length_a   1.000
_cell.length_b   1.000
_cell.length_c   1.000
_cell.angle_alpha   90.00
_cell.angle_beta   90.00
_cell.angle_gamma   90.00
#
_symmetry.space_group_name_H-M   'P 1'
#
loop_
_entity.id
_entity.type
_entity.pdbx_description
1 polymer ?
#
loop_
_entity_poly.entity_id
_entity_poly.type
_entity_poly.pdbx_seq_one_letter_code
_entity_poly.pdbx_strand_id
1 'polypeptide(L)'
;MLGWVIEINMITIDIETRSDKDISKCGVYAYTDTPYFDILLFAYSIDGQSVQVVDTANGEEIPENVLAALADENVVKRAFNCNFERVCLSKYLRENYPQYFQSYSIDEDTVGDFLNPESWHCSMIHARTLGLLLSLAEVGKVLGIEQQKMTEGKALIKFFCVPYDTIDGVPQFHSPTDYPDKWEIFKAYNKRDVEAELEIDRRLSRFPVPDFLWKEFYLDQEINDRGILVDMQLADKAICLDAEAKEELTTEMQRLTGVENPNSVYQLLDWLETQGYKSDSLGKTQVQELIKTAKEPVKSVLQMRLQLSKSSVKKYTAMKNTACSDNRARGMFSFYGASRTGRWAGRNVQLQNLPQNHLPDLSEARELVKYGSFEDIQMLYDDVPDTLSQLIRTAFIPRQGMKFIVADFSAIEARVIAWLAGEEWRMKAFANGEDIYCASASKMFGVPVVKHGENGHLRQKGKISELACGFGGSVGAMKAMGADSLGLSDTELKQIVTDWREASPHITEFWWAVDRAVKKAVKEKTATKTHGLLFSYEAGFLFIRLPSGRRLAYAKPYIGKNKFGDESVTYMGINAQKKWDRLESYGPKFVENCVQGIARDLLMYSMQTLSQYFIVGHIHDEMIIECPKDTKLDEICQQMARTPDWAKGLLLRADGYECSFYKKD
;
A
#
# COMPACT_ATOMS: atom_id res chain seq x y z
N MET A 1 -19.28 -35.73 37.23
CA MET A 1 -18.09 -34.89 37.34
C MET A 1 -18.37 -33.67 36.45
N LEU A 2 -18.67 -32.53 37.06
CA LEU A 2 -18.76 -31.26 36.32
C LEU A 2 -17.32 -30.88 35.98
N GLY A 3 -16.88 -31.19 34.74
CA GLY A 3 -15.63 -30.69 34.22
C GLY A 3 -15.75 -29.18 34.16
N TRP A 4 -14.83 -28.49 34.83
CA TRP A 4 -14.61 -27.06 34.63
C TRP A 4 -14.27 -26.87 33.16
N VAL A 5 -15.21 -26.32 32.37
CA VAL A 5 -14.87 -25.79 31.05
C VAL A 5 -13.93 -24.64 31.33
N ILE A 6 -12.63 -24.81 31.07
CA ILE A 6 -11.66 -23.69 31.13
C ILE A 6 -12.09 -22.77 30.02
N GLU A 7 -12.59 -21.61 30.38
CA GLU A 7 -12.96 -20.56 29.41
C GLU A 7 -11.66 -20.06 28.78
N ILE A 8 -11.51 -20.28 27.47
CA ILE A 8 -10.36 -19.80 26.68
C ILE A 8 -10.66 -18.36 26.29
N ASN A 9 -9.78 -17.41 26.69
CA ASN A 9 -9.95 -16.02 26.33
C ASN A 9 -9.16 -15.66 25.07
N MET A 10 -8.01 -16.29 24.88
CA MET A 10 -7.10 -15.99 23.77
C MET A 10 -6.32 -17.23 23.34
N ILE A 11 -6.10 -17.32 22.04
CA ILE A 11 -5.19 -18.29 21.45
C ILE A 11 -4.16 -17.56 20.56
N THR A 12 -2.86 -17.77 20.83
CA THR A 12 -1.77 -17.27 19.98
C THR A 12 -1.30 -18.38 19.07
N ILE A 13 -1.15 -18.12 17.77
CA ILE A 13 -1.03 -19.14 16.72
C ILE A 13 0.11 -18.79 15.76
N ASP A 14 0.82 -19.80 15.29
CA ASP A 14 1.70 -19.75 14.12
C ASP A 14 1.58 -21.07 13.36
N ILE A 15 1.57 -21.02 12.02
CA ILE A 15 1.40 -22.21 11.18
C ILE A 15 2.47 -22.30 10.11
N GLU A 16 2.87 -23.53 9.78
CA GLU A 16 3.70 -23.83 8.64
C GLU A 16 2.87 -24.54 7.58
N THR A 17 2.95 -24.06 6.33
CA THR A 17 2.05 -24.49 5.25
C THR A 17 2.81 -24.83 3.99
N ARG A 18 2.24 -25.65 3.11
CA ARG A 18 2.75 -25.90 1.75
C ARG A 18 1.73 -25.53 0.69
N SER A 19 2.21 -25.18 -0.50
CA SER A 19 1.39 -24.95 -1.68
C SER A 19 2.26 -25.05 -2.94
N ASP A 20 1.65 -25.36 -4.08
CA ASP A 20 2.26 -25.28 -5.40
C ASP A 20 2.50 -23.84 -5.88
N LYS A 21 1.87 -22.85 -5.23
CA LYS A 21 1.96 -21.43 -5.59
C LYS A 21 3.01 -20.69 -4.75
N ASP A 22 3.75 -19.79 -5.39
CA ASP A 22 4.72 -18.92 -4.73
C ASP A 22 3.98 -17.74 -4.03
N ILE A 23 3.86 -17.80 -2.71
CA ILE A 23 3.17 -16.78 -1.90
C ILE A 23 3.71 -15.37 -2.13
N SER A 24 4.99 -15.22 -2.46
CA SER A 24 5.61 -13.91 -2.70
C SER A 24 5.10 -13.24 -3.98
N LYS A 25 4.55 -14.02 -4.91
CA LYS A 25 3.99 -13.56 -6.18
C LYS A 25 2.48 -13.46 -6.19
N CYS A 26 1.78 -14.34 -5.43
CA CYS A 26 0.33 -14.44 -5.51
C CYS A 26 -0.41 -13.89 -4.27
N GLY A 27 0.27 -13.78 -3.13
CA GLY A 27 -0.37 -13.45 -1.85
C GLY A 27 -1.13 -14.63 -1.26
N VAL A 28 -1.55 -14.50 0.01
CA VAL A 28 -2.11 -15.62 0.78
C VAL A 28 -3.42 -16.17 0.19
N TYR A 29 -4.29 -15.33 -0.34
CA TYR A 29 -5.59 -15.75 -0.86
C TYR A 29 -5.44 -16.72 -2.06
N ALA A 30 -4.66 -16.34 -3.06
CA ALA A 30 -4.40 -17.22 -4.20
C ALA A 30 -3.47 -18.39 -3.83
N TYR A 31 -2.58 -18.22 -2.83
CA TYR A 31 -1.73 -19.28 -2.28
C TYR A 31 -2.54 -20.43 -1.68
N THR A 32 -3.65 -20.14 -1.00
CA THR A 32 -4.55 -21.15 -0.42
C THR A 32 -5.54 -21.71 -1.44
N ASP A 33 -5.80 -21.00 -2.54
CA ASP A 33 -6.80 -21.35 -3.54
C ASP A 33 -6.22 -22.36 -4.57
N THR A 34 -5.86 -23.53 -4.07
CA THR A 34 -5.31 -24.66 -4.83
C THR A 34 -5.60 -25.96 -4.08
N PRO A 35 -5.74 -27.11 -4.78
CA PRO A 35 -5.89 -28.42 -4.14
C PRO A 35 -4.62 -28.92 -3.44
N TYR A 36 -3.48 -28.27 -3.67
CA TYR A 36 -2.18 -28.66 -3.10
C TYR A 36 -1.81 -27.87 -1.85
N PHE A 37 -2.69 -26.97 -1.38
CA PHE A 37 -2.50 -26.27 -0.11
C PHE A 37 -2.76 -27.19 1.08
N ASP A 38 -1.88 -27.13 2.08
CA ASP A 38 -2.06 -27.87 3.34
C ASP A 38 -1.33 -27.17 4.49
N ILE A 39 -1.80 -27.39 5.74
CA ILE A 39 -1.09 -27.01 6.96
C ILE A 39 -0.26 -28.19 7.41
N LEU A 40 1.03 -27.98 7.59
CA LEU A 40 2.00 -29.00 7.99
C LEU A 40 2.22 -29.04 9.50
N LEU A 41 2.31 -27.86 10.13
CA LEU A 41 2.49 -27.67 11.56
C LEU A 41 1.55 -26.59 12.07
N PHE A 42 0.97 -26.82 13.23
CA PHE A 42 0.12 -25.88 13.93
C PHE A 42 0.62 -25.67 15.36
N ALA A 43 1.31 -24.56 15.62
CA ALA A 43 1.76 -24.19 16.95
C ALA A 43 0.78 -23.23 17.61
N TYR A 44 0.49 -23.42 18.89
CA TYR A 44 -0.42 -22.57 19.63
C TYR A 44 -0.09 -22.43 21.10
N SER A 45 -0.58 -21.35 21.71
CA SER A 45 -0.60 -21.13 23.15
C SER A 45 -1.95 -20.61 23.58
N ILE A 46 -2.57 -21.25 24.57
CA ILE A 46 -3.83 -20.83 25.19
C ILE A 46 -3.50 -19.93 26.38
N ASP A 47 -4.04 -18.71 26.41
CA ASP A 47 -3.90 -17.71 27.48
C ASP A 47 -2.47 -17.52 27.98
N GLY A 48 -1.48 -17.59 27.05
CA GLY A 48 -0.07 -17.40 27.34
C GLY A 48 0.61 -18.59 28.05
N GLN A 49 -0.02 -19.76 28.07
CA GLN A 49 0.58 -21.00 28.60
C GLN A 49 1.69 -21.54 27.69
N SER A 50 2.26 -22.69 28.07
CA SER A 50 3.32 -23.35 27.29
C SER A 50 2.86 -23.65 25.87
N VAL A 51 3.71 -23.32 24.88
CA VAL A 51 3.42 -23.54 23.47
C VAL A 51 3.37 -25.04 23.15
N GLN A 52 2.32 -25.46 22.49
CA GLN A 52 2.12 -26.79 21.92
C GLN A 52 2.31 -26.74 20.42
N VAL A 53 2.73 -27.85 19.82
CA VAL A 53 2.83 -28.03 18.36
C VAL A 53 2.06 -29.28 17.98
N VAL A 54 1.21 -29.17 16.99
CA VAL A 54 0.48 -30.27 16.35
C VAL A 54 1.12 -30.56 15.00
N ASP A 55 1.54 -31.80 14.80
CA ASP A 55 2.21 -32.29 13.58
C ASP A 55 1.16 -32.87 12.62
N THR A 56 0.43 -31.97 11.95
CA THR A 56 -0.66 -32.36 11.04
C THR A 56 -0.17 -33.15 9.83
N ALA A 57 1.08 -32.87 9.39
CA ALA A 57 1.68 -33.60 8.26
C ALA A 57 1.92 -35.10 8.59
N ASN A 58 2.08 -35.46 9.84
CA ASN A 58 2.19 -36.85 10.32
C ASN A 58 0.88 -37.39 10.92
N GLY A 59 -0.24 -36.67 10.71
CA GLY A 59 -1.58 -37.15 11.09
C GLY A 59 -2.00 -36.85 12.53
N GLU A 60 -1.30 -35.94 13.24
CA GLU A 60 -1.82 -35.45 14.52
C GLU A 60 -3.04 -34.53 14.27
N GLU A 61 -4.05 -34.68 15.09
CA GLU A 61 -5.27 -33.86 14.99
C GLU A 61 -5.19 -32.64 15.92
N ILE A 62 -5.72 -31.50 15.44
CA ILE A 62 -5.86 -30.31 16.29
C ILE A 62 -6.85 -30.63 17.39
N PRO A 63 -6.53 -30.40 18.69
CA PRO A 63 -7.42 -30.71 19.81
C PRO A 63 -8.79 -30.03 19.68
N GLU A 64 -9.86 -30.75 20.05
CA GLU A 64 -11.23 -30.28 19.89
C GLU A 64 -11.52 -28.94 20.58
N ASN A 65 -10.96 -28.71 21.77
CA ASN A 65 -11.07 -27.44 22.47
C ASN A 65 -10.38 -26.27 21.74
N VAL A 66 -9.31 -26.56 20.97
CA VAL A 66 -8.61 -25.58 20.13
C VAL A 66 -9.44 -25.28 18.88
N LEU A 67 -10.01 -26.31 18.25
CA LEU A 67 -10.95 -26.14 17.12
C LEU A 67 -12.17 -25.31 17.52
N ALA A 68 -12.74 -25.58 18.68
CA ALA A 68 -13.85 -24.81 19.23
C ALA A 68 -13.44 -23.34 19.48
N ALA A 69 -12.24 -23.10 20.03
CA ALA A 69 -11.73 -21.76 20.26
C ALA A 69 -11.45 -20.99 18.94
N LEU A 70 -11.03 -21.68 17.88
CA LEU A 70 -10.87 -21.08 16.55
C LEU A 70 -12.21 -20.63 15.95
N ALA A 71 -13.28 -21.37 16.19
CA ALA A 71 -14.63 -21.09 15.71
C ALA A 71 -15.36 -20.02 16.55
N ASP A 72 -15.02 -19.87 17.84
CA ASP A 72 -15.70 -18.94 18.74
C ASP A 72 -15.23 -17.50 18.52
N GLU A 73 -16.12 -16.61 18.10
CA GLU A 73 -15.83 -15.19 17.87
C GLU A 73 -15.53 -14.41 19.17
N ASN A 74 -15.87 -14.93 20.34
CA ASN A 74 -15.53 -14.34 21.63
C ASN A 74 -14.08 -14.63 22.06
N VAL A 75 -13.45 -15.65 21.48
CA VAL A 75 -12.04 -15.98 21.72
C VAL A 75 -11.16 -15.16 20.79
N VAL A 76 -10.23 -14.40 21.35
CA VAL A 76 -9.26 -13.64 20.56
C VAL A 76 -8.23 -14.58 19.94
N LYS A 77 -8.13 -14.58 18.61
CA LYS A 77 -7.06 -15.25 17.86
C LYS A 77 -5.94 -14.24 17.60
N ARG A 78 -4.72 -14.57 18.00
CA ARG A 78 -3.56 -13.70 17.78
C ARG A 78 -2.52 -14.41 16.91
N ALA A 79 -1.96 -13.68 15.97
CA ALA A 79 -0.83 -14.14 15.16
C ALA A 79 0.02 -12.98 14.66
N PHE A 80 1.29 -13.23 14.34
CA PHE A 80 2.15 -12.24 13.72
C PHE A 80 1.91 -12.22 12.20
N ASN A 81 1.15 -11.24 11.71
CA ASN A 81 0.56 -11.15 10.36
C ASN A 81 -0.71 -12.02 10.22
N CYS A 82 -1.60 -11.93 11.19
CA CYS A 82 -2.76 -12.81 11.37
C CYS A 82 -3.66 -12.99 10.13
N ASN A 83 -3.56 -12.13 9.12
CA ASN A 83 -4.25 -12.35 7.84
C ASN A 83 -3.79 -13.66 7.17
N PHE A 84 -2.52 -14.03 7.34
CA PHE A 84 -2.01 -15.29 6.80
C PHE A 84 -2.66 -16.49 7.51
N GLU A 85 -2.61 -16.53 8.83
CA GLU A 85 -3.19 -17.61 9.62
C GLU A 85 -4.71 -17.70 9.42
N ARG A 86 -5.41 -16.55 9.42
CA ARG A 86 -6.85 -16.51 9.24
C ARG A 86 -7.30 -17.09 7.89
N VAL A 87 -6.65 -16.69 6.79
CA VAL A 87 -6.99 -17.17 5.44
C VAL A 87 -6.62 -18.65 5.26
N CYS A 88 -5.44 -19.06 5.75
CA CYS A 88 -5.02 -20.47 5.71
C CYS A 88 -5.95 -21.37 6.53
N LEU A 89 -6.27 -20.99 7.76
CA LEU A 89 -7.19 -21.73 8.62
C LEU A 89 -8.61 -21.74 8.09
N SER A 90 -9.06 -20.69 7.39
CA SER A 90 -10.37 -20.67 6.73
C SER A 90 -10.48 -21.82 5.72
N LYS A 91 -9.49 -21.98 4.87
CA LYS A 91 -9.43 -23.10 3.89
C LYS A 91 -9.32 -24.44 4.60
N TYR A 92 -8.40 -24.57 5.55
CA TYR A 92 -8.13 -25.82 6.24
C TYR A 92 -9.31 -26.34 7.07
N LEU A 93 -9.96 -25.46 7.85
CA LEU A 93 -11.13 -25.82 8.65
C LEU A 93 -12.32 -26.20 7.75
N ARG A 94 -12.57 -25.45 6.70
CA ARG A 94 -13.68 -25.74 5.77
C ARG A 94 -13.54 -27.13 5.14
N GLU A 95 -12.33 -27.59 4.84
CA GLU A 95 -12.10 -28.88 4.20
C GLU A 95 -11.96 -30.05 5.19
N ASN A 96 -11.30 -29.84 6.33
CA ASN A 96 -10.98 -30.91 7.28
C ASN A 96 -11.90 -30.94 8.50
N TYR A 97 -12.45 -29.78 8.92
CA TYR A 97 -13.26 -29.64 10.12
C TYR A 97 -14.48 -28.74 9.87
N PRO A 98 -15.36 -29.06 8.88
CA PRO A 98 -16.45 -28.17 8.46
C PRO A 98 -17.43 -27.83 9.57
N GLN A 99 -17.55 -28.65 10.62
CA GLN A 99 -18.39 -28.38 11.80
C GLN A 99 -17.88 -27.23 12.68
N TYR A 100 -16.59 -26.84 12.54
CA TYR A 100 -15.96 -25.72 13.22
C TYR A 100 -15.75 -24.52 12.29
N PHE A 101 -16.12 -24.62 11.04
CA PHE A 101 -16.04 -23.50 10.10
C PHE A 101 -17.38 -22.75 10.05
N GLN A 102 -17.35 -21.48 10.44
CA GLN A 102 -18.46 -20.56 10.28
C GLN A 102 -18.04 -19.45 9.34
N SER A 103 -18.66 -19.42 8.15
CA SER A 103 -18.46 -18.29 7.23
C SER A 103 -19.27 -17.09 7.71
N TYR A 104 -18.72 -15.90 7.53
CA TYR A 104 -19.46 -14.66 7.75
C TYR A 104 -19.98 -14.10 6.41
N SER A 105 -21.08 -13.36 6.47
CA SER A 105 -21.63 -12.69 5.28
C SER A 105 -20.80 -11.46 4.94
N ILE A 106 -20.34 -11.37 3.69
CA ILE A 106 -19.61 -10.20 3.17
C ILE A 106 -20.61 -9.15 2.64
N ASP A 107 -21.74 -9.59 2.10
CA ASP A 107 -22.92 -8.80 1.73
C ASP A 107 -24.18 -9.72 1.76
N GLU A 108 -25.36 -9.18 1.43
CA GLU A 108 -26.61 -9.93 1.45
C GLU A 108 -26.61 -11.13 0.49
N ASP A 109 -25.87 -11.05 -0.61
CA ASP A 109 -25.81 -12.06 -1.67
C ASP A 109 -24.57 -12.95 -1.62
N THR A 110 -23.53 -12.58 -0.84
CA THR A 110 -22.24 -13.25 -0.81
C THR A 110 -21.92 -13.78 0.58
N VAL A 111 -21.83 -15.09 0.69
CA VAL A 111 -21.31 -15.75 1.92
C VAL A 111 -19.80 -15.71 1.87
N GLY A 112 -19.16 -15.26 2.95
CA GLY A 112 -17.71 -15.24 3.06
C GLY A 112 -17.14 -16.66 3.15
N ASP A 113 -16.08 -16.88 2.39
CA ASP A 113 -15.29 -18.12 2.46
C ASP A 113 -14.24 -18.09 3.57
N PHE A 114 -14.24 -17.09 4.41
CA PHE A 114 -13.22 -16.81 5.41
C PHE A 114 -13.80 -16.73 6.82
N LEU A 115 -12.96 -17.02 7.82
CA LEU A 115 -13.29 -16.78 9.23
C LEU A 115 -13.48 -15.29 9.48
N ASN A 116 -14.46 -14.95 10.32
CA ASN A 116 -14.75 -13.56 10.67
C ASN A 116 -13.50 -12.85 11.22
N PRO A 117 -13.10 -11.69 10.66
CA PRO A 117 -11.91 -10.96 11.10
C PRO A 117 -12.04 -10.35 12.49
N GLU A 118 -13.25 -10.15 13.04
CA GLU A 118 -13.48 -9.38 14.26
C GLU A 118 -12.81 -9.93 15.52
N SER A 119 -12.53 -11.22 15.55
CA SER A 119 -11.83 -11.87 16.67
C SER A 119 -10.31 -12.03 16.47
N TRP A 120 -9.75 -11.45 15.39
CA TRP A 120 -8.33 -11.60 15.05
C TRP A 120 -7.53 -10.36 15.40
N HIS A 121 -6.51 -10.51 16.26
CA HIS A 121 -5.55 -9.48 16.60
C HIS A 121 -4.18 -9.78 15.95
N CYS A 122 -3.56 -8.75 15.39
CA CYS A 122 -2.31 -8.88 14.67
C CYS A 122 -1.15 -8.21 15.42
N SER A 123 -0.19 -8.99 15.90
CA SER A 123 0.99 -8.47 16.60
C SER A 123 1.88 -7.62 15.68
N MET A 124 1.88 -7.88 14.37
CA MET A 124 2.55 -7.02 13.40
C MET A 124 1.87 -5.64 13.30
N ILE A 125 0.54 -5.56 13.32
CA ILE A 125 -0.18 -4.29 13.33
C ILE A 125 0.10 -3.53 14.63
N HIS A 126 0.10 -4.22 15.78
CA HIS A 126 0.49 -3.61 17.05
C HIS A 126 1.90 -2.98 16.95
N ALA A 127 2.89 -3.73 16.46
CA ALA A 127 4.24 -3.20 16.25
C ALA A 127 4.28 -1.98 15.30
N ARG A 128 3.50 -2.01 14.20
CA ARG A 128 3.38 -0.89 13.24
C ARG A 128 2.80 0.37 13.84
N THR A 129 1.81 0.26 14.74
CA THR A 129 1.26 1.44 15.44
C THR A 129 2.27 2.15 16.31
N LEU A 130 3.33 1.45 16.70
CA LEU A 130 4.47 1.99 17.45
C LEU A 130 5.67 2.37 16.55
N GLY A 131 5.48 2.36 15.22
CA GLY A 131 6.52 2.72 14.26
C GLY A 131 7.67 1.72 14.17
N LEU A 132 7.47 0.47 14.62
CA LEU A 132 8.45 -0.60 14.58
C LEU A 132 8.49 -1.30 13.20
N LEU A 133 9.37 -2.28 13.05
CA LEU A 133 9.64 -3.04 11.83
C LEU A 133 8.48 -4.01 11.45
N LEU A 134 8.61 -4.64 10.29
CA LEU A 134 7.52 -5.41 9.66
C LEU A 134 7.62 -6.92 9.86
N SER A 135 8.76 -7.46 10.32
CA SER A 135 8.95 -8.90 10.53
C SER A 135 9.13 -9.25 12.01
N LEU A 136 8.67 -10.42 12.39
CA LEU A 136 8.82 -10.98 13.75
C LEU A 136 10.26 -10.89 14.24
N ALA A 137 11.21 -11.36 13.41
CA ALA A 137 12.63 -11.35 13.73
C ALA A 137 13.20 -9.95 13.97
N GLU A 138 12.81 -8.98 13.15
CA GLU A 138 13.29 -7.60 13.26
C GLU A 138 12.69 -6.88 14.47
N VAL A 139 11.40 -7.08 14.73
CA VAL A 139 10.74 -6.55 15.94
C VAL A 139 11.39 -7.14 17.19
N GLY A 140 11.59 -8.45 17.22
CA GLY A 140 12.28 -9.12 18.32
C GLY A 140 13.68 -8.58 18.59
N LYS A 141 14.46 -8.36 17.52
CA LYS A 141 15.80 -7.76 17.60
C LYS A 141 15.76 -6.33 18.18
N VAL A 142 14.85 -5.49 17.71
CA VAL A 142 14.71 -4.09 18.17
C VAL A 142 14.28 -4.03 19.64
N LEU A 143 13.40 -4.94 20.05
CA LEU A 143 12.92 -5.05 21.42
C LEU A 143 13.92 -5.77 22.35
N GLY A 144 14.95 -6.45 21.80
CA GLY A 144 15.96 -7.17 22.58
C GLY A 144 15.37 -8.38 23.32
N ILE A 145 14.51 -9.14 22.65
CA ILE A 145 13.96 -10.38 23.23
C ILE A 145 14.98 -11.52 23.12
N GLU A 146 14.97 -12.44 24.09
CA GLU A 146 15.87 -13.60 24.14
C GLU A 146 15.43 -14.68 23.14
N GLN A 147 14.13 -14.91 23.02
CA GLN A 147 13.50 -15.84 22.08
C GLN A 147 13.48 -15.25 20.67
N GLN A 148 14.64 -15.18 20.03
CA GLN A 148 14.73 -14.72 18.65
C GLN A 148 14.38 -15.84 17.67
N LYS A 149 13.86 -15.43 16.51
CA LYS A 149 13.57 -16.34 15.39
C LYS A 149 14.83 -17.13 14.98
N MET A 150 14.68 -18.44 14.78
CA MET A 150 15.76 -19.32 14.36
C MET A 150 16.22 -19.00 12.93
N THR A 151 17.54 -19.01 12.71
CA THR A 151 18.14 -18.69 11.39
C THR A 151 17.88 -19.74 10.33
N GLU A 152 17.74 -21.00 10.75
CA GLU A 152 17.50 -22.18 9.92
C GLU A 152 16.12 -22.20 9.26
N GLY A 153 15.15 -21.46 9.81
CA GLY A 153 13.75 -21.49 9.41
C GLY A 153 13.52 -21.23 7.91
N LYS A 154 14.21 -20.26 7.31
CA LYS A 154 14.07 -19.97 5.88
C LYS A 154 14.47 -21.15 4.98
N ALA A 155 15.50 -21.90 5.38
CA ALA A 155 15.95 -23.06 4.62
C ALA A 155 14.94 -24.21 4.77
N LEU A 156 14.38 -24.40 5.97
CA LEU A 156 13.38 -25.44 6.25
C LEU A 156 12.03 -25.14 5.56
N ILE A 157 11.57 -23.90 5.59
CA ILE A 157 10.39 -23.46 4.80
C ILE A 157 10.59 -23.78 3.33
N LYS A 158 11.73 -23.38 2.74
CA LYS A 158 12.03 -23.71 1.33
C LYS A 158 12.05 -25.22 1.09
N PHE A 159 12.52 -26.01 2.04
CA PHE A 159 12.66 -27.43 1.91
C PHE A 159 11.33 -28.18 1.97
N PHE A 160 10.48 -27.90 2.97
CA PHE A 160 9.22 -28.62 3.19
C PHE A 160 8.00 -27.98 2.55
N CYS A 161 7.98 -26.65 2.42
CA CYS A 161 6.78 -25.89 2.04
C CYS A 161 6.71 -25.53 0.54
N VAL A 162 7.85 -25.62 -0.17
CA VAL A 162 7.94 -25.28 -1.60
C VAL A 162 8.20 -26.59 -2.37
N PRO A 163 7.48 -26.85 -3.48
CA PRO A 163 7.74 -28.05 -4.26
C PRO A 163 9.16 -28.02 -4.83
N TYR A 164 9.86 -29.16 -4.76
CA TYR A 164 11.20 -29.31 -5.33
C TYR A 164 11.14 -29.73 -6.80
N ASP A 165 10.02 -30.30 -7.25
CA ASP A 165 9.78 -30.73 -8.61
C ASP A 165 8.28 -30.74 -8.93
N THR A 166 7.93 -30.92 -10.20
CA THR A 166 6.55 -31.13 -10.67
C THR A 166 6.56 -32.28 -11.66
N ILE A 167 5.94 -33.41 -11.31
CA ILE A 167 5.87 -34.61 -12.13
C ILE A 167 4.43 -34.77 -12.64
N ASP A 168 4.24 -34.79 -13.96
CA ASP A 168 2.92 -34.90 -14.62
C ASP A 168 1.89 -33.85 -14.09
N GLY A 169 2.38 -32.64 -13.81
CA GLY A 169 1.54 -31.55 -13.29
C GLY A 169 1.26 -31.63 -11.79
N VAL A 170 1.81 -32.62 -11.07
CA VAL A 170 1.63 -32.79 -9.62
C VAL A 170 2.89 -32.29 -8.89
N PRO A 171 2.77 -31.28 -8.02
CA PRO A 171 3.89 -30.77 -7.24
C PRO A 171 4.43 -31.80 -6.26
N GLN A 172 5.75 -31.92 -6.17
CA GLN A 172 6.45 -32.87 -5.30
C GLN A 172 7.05 -32.14 -4.11
N PHE A 173 6.73 -32.59 -2.89
CA PHE A 173 7.25 -32.04 -1.64
C PHE A 173 8.09 -33.08 -0.88
N HIS A 174 9.06 -32.60 -0.11
CA HIS A 174 9.80 -33.50 0.79
C HIS A 174 8.88 -33.97 1.93
N SER A 175 8.86 -35.30 2.15
CA SER A 175 8.09 -35.90 3.25
C SER A 175 8.80 -35.71 4.59
N PRO A 176 8.08 -35.39 5.67
CA PRO A 176 8.63 -35.37 7.04
C PRO A 176 9.34 -36.67 7.43
N THR A 177 8.75 -37.82 7.05
CA THR A 177 9.26 -39.16 7.37
C THR A 177 10.60 -39.48 6.74
N ASP A 178 10.91 -38.89 5.58
CA ASP A 178 12.19 -39.09 4.88
C ASP A 178 13.32 -38.25 5.48
N TYR A 179 12.99 -37.19 6.23
CA TYR A 179 13.94 -36.24 6.79
C TYR A 179 13.63 -35.91 8.26
N PRO A 180 13.58 -36.91 9.18
CA PRO A 180 13.09 -36.72 10.55
C PRO A 180 13.90 -35.70 11.36
N ASP A 181 15.23 -35.66 11.20
CA ASP A 181 16.05 -34.68 11.93
C ASP A 181 15.75 -33.25 11.54
N LYS A 182 15.55 -32.97 10.24
CA LYS A 182 15.16 -31.64 9.77
C LYS A 182 13.75 -31.29 10.23
N TRP A 183 12.86 -32.28 10.28
CA TRP A 183 11.48 -32.10 10.70
C TRP A 183 11.39 -31.70 12.19
N GLU A 184 12.15 -32.34 13.07
CA GLU A 184 12.22 -31.94 14.48
C GLU A 184 12.73 -30.52 14.66
N ILE A 185 13.71 -30.09 13.85
CA ILE A 185 14.17 -28.69 13.86
C ILE A 185 13.05 -27.76 13.37
N PHE A 186 12.26 -28.18 12.38
CA PHE A 186 11.16 -27.40 11.85
C PHE A 186 10.00 -27.24 12.84
N LYS A 187 9.67 -28.30 13.61
CA LYS A 187 8.72 -28.21 14.74
C LYS A 187 9.23 -27.25 15.82
N ALA A 188 10.51 -27.33 16.17
CA ALA A 188 11.11 -26.41 17.12
C ALA A 188 11.11 -24.95 16.63
N TYR A 189 11.24 -24.75 15.32
CA TYR A 189 11.15 -23.44 14.68
C TYR A 189 9.73 -22.86 14.80
N ASN A 190 8.69 -23.61 14.42
CA ASN A 190 7.30 -23.18 14.53
C ASN A 190 6.91 -22.84 15.99
N LYS A 191 7.33 -23.70 16.95
CA LYS A 191 7.17 -23.42 18.39
C LYS A 191 7.82 -22.11 18.79
N ARG A 192 9.05 -21.85 18.30
CA ARG A 192 9.83 -20.66 18.63
C ARG A 192 9.19 -19.37 18.11
N ASP A 193 8.50 -19.42 16.97
CA ASP A 193 7.82 -18.25 16.43
C ASP A 193 6.66 -17.81 17.33
N VAL A 194 5.86 -18.74 17.90
CA VAL A 194 4.83 -18.42 18.91
C VAL A 194 5.45 -17.89 20.21
N GLU A 195 6.53 -18.52 20.71
CA GLU A 195 7.22 -18.06 21.93
C GLU A 195 7.76 -16.62 21.75
N ALA A 196 8.31 -16.30 20.58
CA ALA A 196 8.80 -14.97 20.26
C ALA A 196 7.65 -13.95 20.17
N GLU A 197 6.53 -14.34 19.60
CA GLU A 197 5.34 -13.50 19.51
C GLU A 197 4.75 -13.17 20.89
N LEU A 198 4.62 -14.16 21.76
CA LEU A 198 4.16 -13.96 23.14
C LEU A 198 5.03 -12.95 23.90
N GLU A 199 6.36 -13.02 23.75
CA GLU A 199 7.26 -12.07 24.40
C GLU A 199 7.17 -10.67 23.77
N ILE A 200 7.00 -10.57 22.43
CA ILE A 200 6.74 -9.30 21.76
C ILE A 200 5.46 -8.67 22.30
N ASP A 201 4.36 -9.42 22.32
CA ASP A 201 3.08 -8.92 22.81
C ASP A 201 3.18 -8.43 24.26
N ARG A 202 3.82 -9.22 25.14
CA ARG A 202 4.07 -8.82 26.52
C ARG A 202 4.81 -7.49 26.64
N ARG A 203 5.78 -7.21 25.76
CA ARG A 203 6.50 -5.92 25.75
C ARG A 203 5.68 -4.78 25.16
N LEU A 204 4.89 -5.07 24.14
CA LEU A 204 4.04 -4.05 23.48
C LEU A 204 2.77 -3.74 24.29
N SER A 205 2.32 -4.63 25.20
CA SER A 205 1.11 -4.47 26.02
C SER A 205 1.05 -3.18 26.83
N ARG A 206 2.22 -2.57 27.10
CA ARG A 206 2.29 -1.22 27.71
C ARG A 206 1.59 -0.13 26.88
N PHE A 207 1.50 -0.32 25.57
CA PHE A 207 0.86 0.61 24.62
C PHE A 207 -0.16 -0.17 23.78
N PRO A 208 -1.30 -0.56 24.36
CA PRO A 208 -2.28 -1.36 23.66
C PRO A 208 -2.83 -0.63 22.43
N VAL A 209 -3.18 -1.41 21.43
CA VAL A 209 -3.90 -0.88 20.25
C VAL A 209 -5.31 -0.52 20.70
N PRO A 210 -5.80 0.70 20.46
CA PRO A 210 -7.16 1.10 20.82
C PRO A 210 -8.22 0.29 20.06
N ASP A 211 -9.38 0.02 20.70
CA ASP A 211 -10.46 -0.79 20.11
C ASP A 211 -10.95 -0.23 18.76
N PHE A 212 -11.04 1.09 18.62
CA PHE A 212 -11.46 1.68 17.34
C PHE A 212 -10.50 1.32 16.19
N LEU A 213 -9.22 1.13 16.50
CA LEU A 213 -8.20 0.78 15.49
C LEU A 213 -8.30 -0.70 15.08
N TRP A 214 -8.74 -1.58 16.00
CA TRP A 214 -9.08 -2.96 15.64
C TRP A 214 -10.30 -3.01 14.71
N LYS A 215 -11.34 -2.22 14.98
CA LYS A 215 -12.52 -2.11 14.10
C LYS A 215 -12.14 -1.62 12.70
N GLU A 216 -11.18 -0.70 12.60
CA GLU A 216 -10.63 -0.26 11.32
C GLU A 216 -9.86 -1.37 10.61
N PHE A 217 -9.10 -2.17 11.36
CA PHE A 217 -8.38 -3.32 10.82
C PHE A 217 -9.34 -4.40 10.33
N TYR A 218 -10.43 -4.67 11.02
CA TYR A 218 -11.43 -5.65 10.59
C TYR A 218 -12.08 -5.25 9.26
N LEU A 219 -12.48 -3.99 9.10
CA LEU A 219 -13.00 -3.48 7.83
C LEU A 219 -11.95 -3.58 6.69
N ASP A 220 -10.67 -3.33 6.98
CA ASP A 220 -9.60 -3.56 6.00
C ASP A 220 -9.51 -5.04 5.58
N GLN A 221 -9.66 -5.97 6.52
CA GLN A 221 -9.66 -7.39 6.21
C GLN A 221 -10.87 -7.78 5.36
N GLU A 222 -12.06 -7.27 5.64
CA GLU A 222 -13.26 -7.50 4.81
C GLU A 222 -13.07 -6.98 3.38
N ILE A 223 -12.50 -5.79 3.20
CA ILE A 223 -12.21 -5.23 1.87
C ILE A 223 -11.20 -6.12 1.12
N ASN A 224 -10.19 -6.65 1.82
CA ASN A 224 -9.23 -7.58 1.23
C ASN A 224 -9.88 -8.94 0.88
N ASP A 225 -10.84 -9.43 1.68
CA ASP A 225 -11.60 -10.66 1.43
C ASP A 225 -12.52 -10.52 0.21
N ARG A 226 -13.16 -9.35 0.03
CA ARG A 226 -14.00 -9.05 -1.14
C ARG A 226 -13.17 -9.08 -2.42
N GLY A 227 -12.01 -8.44 -2.43
CA GLY A 227 -11.16 -8.28 -3.60
C GLY A 227 -11.84 -7.55 -4.76
N ILE A 228 -11.18 -7.47 -5.91
CA ILE A 228 -11.70 -6.83 -7.12
C ILE A 228 -11.65 -7.83 -8.28
N LEU A 229 -12.74 -7.95 -9.03
CA LEU A 229 -12.82 -8.83 -10.19
C LEU A 229 -11.87 -8.35 -11.31
N VAL A 230 -11.14 -9.28 -11.90
CA VAL A 230 -10.20 -9.02 -13.00
C VAL A 230 -10.76 -9.55 -14.32
N ASP A 231 -10.73 -8.73 -15.36
CA ASP A 231 -10.98 -9.15 -16.74
C ASP A 231 -9.80 -10.02 -17.23
N MET A 232 -9.91 -11.32 -16.96
CA MET A 232 -8.83 -12.29 -17.28
C MET A 232 -8.57 -12.38 -18.77
N GLN A 233 -9.60 -12.20 -19.62
CA GLN A 233 -9.44 -12.20 -21.07
C GLN A 233 -8.54 -11.02 -21.51
N LEU A 234 -8.79 -9.82 -20.99
CA LEU A 234 -7.93 -8.66 -21.26
C LEU A 234 -6.51 -8.90 -20.74
N ALA A 235 -6.38 -9.41 -19.52
CA ALA A 235 -5.07 -9.64 -18.91
C ALA A 235 -4.23 -10.67 -19.69
N ASP A 236 -4.81 -11.80 -20.06
CA ASP A 236 -4.11 -12.86 -20.81
C ASP A 236 -3.71 -12.37 -22.21
N LYS A 237 -4.63 -11.68 -22.91
CA LYS A 237 -4.32 -11.16 -24.25
C LYS A 237 -3.24 -10.07 -24.21
N ALA A 238 -3.28 -9.19 -23.20
CA ALA A 238 -2.26 -8.16 -23.01
C ALA A 238 -0.88 -8.76 -22.72
N ILE A 239 -0.79 -9.86 -21.97
CA ILE A 239 0.48 -10.59 -21.75
C ILE A 239 1.03 -11.16 -23.05
N CYS A 240 0.17 -11.77 -23.88
CA CYS A 240 0.58 -12.31 -25.19
C CYS A 240 1.08 -11.19 -26.12
N LEU A 241 0.33 -10.09 -26.24
CA LEU A 241 0.69 -8.97 -27.09
C LEU A 241 1.97 -8.25 -26.63
N ASP A 242 2.21 -8.15 -25.31
CA ASP A 242 3.47 -7.62 -24.79
C ASP A 242 4.67 -8.50 -25.13
N ALA A 243 4.50 -9.83 -25.11
CA ALA A 243 5.55 -10.75 -25.50
C ALA A 243 5.87 -10.61 -26.99
N GLU A 244 4.86 -10.53 -27.86
CA GLU A 244 4.99 -10.32 -29.29
C GLU A 244 5.68 -8.98 -29.61
N ALA A 245 5.23 -7.87 -28.97
CA ALA A 245 5.88 -6.57 -29.09
C ALA A 245 7.37 -6.59 -28.70
N LYS A 246 7.72 -7.29 -27.64
CA LYS A 246 9.10 -7.40 -27.19
C LYS A 246 9.97 -8.20 -28.14
N GLU A 247 9.44 -9.25 -28.74
CA GLU A 247 10.14 -10.05 -29.74
C GLU A 247 10.42 -9.22 -31.00
N GLU A 248 9.42 -8.51 -31.51
CA GLU A 248 9.55 -7.64 -32.68
C GLU A 248 10.55 -6.51 -32.44
N LEU A 249 10.41 -5.77 -31.33
CA LEU A 249 11.32 -4.67 -30.97
C LEU A 249 12.76 -5.18 -30.77
N THR A 250 12.95 -6.35 -30.16
CA THR A 250 14.28 -6.94 -29.94
C THR A 250 14.91 -7.32 -31.29
N THR A 251 14.15 -7.95 -32.18
CA THR A 251 14.60 -8.35 -33.51
C THR A 251 15.01 -7.13 -34.34
N GLU A 252 14.19 -6.08 -34.32
CA GLU A 252 14.52 -4.84 -35.06
C GLU A 252 15.74 -4.12 -34.48
N MET A 253 15.87 -4.07 -33.14
CA MET A 253 17.09 -3.53 -32.53
C MET A 253 18.34 -4.33 -32.88
N GLN A 254 18.26 -5.68 -32.92
CA GLN A 254 19.35 -6.54 -33.36
C GLN A 254 19.74 -6.22 -34.81
N ARG A 255 18.75 -6.08 -35.69
CA ARG A 255 18.97 -5.72 -37.10
C ARG A 255 19.67 -4.38 -37.27
N LEU A 256 19.30 -3.36 -36.51
CA LEU A 256 19.84 -2.00 -36.58
C LEU A 256 21.23 -1.87 -35.94
N THR A 257 21.47 -2.60 -34.86
CA THR A 257 22.70 -2.44 -34.06
C THR A 257 23.75 -3.50 -34.30
N GLY A 258 23.37 -4.68 -34.80
CA GLY A 258 24.23 -5.87 -34.86
C GLY A 258 24.58 -6.45 -33.48
N VAL A 259 23.96 -5.98 -32.39
CA VAL A 259 24.22 -6.45 -31.04
C VAL A 259 23.43 -7.73 -30.76
N GLU A 260 24.09 -8.74 -30.16
CA GLU A 260 23.47 -10.04 -29.86
C GLU A 260 22.29 -9.91 -28.88
N ASN A 261 22.48 -9.12 -27.83
CA ASN A 261 21.43 -8.88 -26.83
C ASN A 261 21.18 -7.37 -26.61
N PRO A 262 20.23 -6.76 -27.35
CA PRO A 262 19.91 -5.33 -27.20
C PRO A 262 19.31 -4.97 -25.84
N ASN A 263 18.90 -5.94 -25.03
CA ASN A 263 18.47 -5.72 -23.64
C ASN A 263 19.64 -5.57 -22.67
N SER A 264 20.87 -5.99 -23.06
CA SER A 264 22.07 -5.78 -22.28
C SER A 264 22.45 -4.29 -22.28
N VAL A 265 22.42 -3.67 -21.11
CA VAL A 265 22.84 -2.26 -20.93
C VAL A 265 24.27 -2.08 -21.41
N TYR A 266 25.17 -3.00 -21.10
CA TYR A 266 26.58 -2.94 -21.48
C TYR A 266 26.75 -2.94 -23.01
N GLN A 267 26.17 -3.93 -23.70
CA GLN A 267 26.28 -4.05 -25.15
C GLN A 267 25.69 -2.85 -25.90
N LEU A 268 24.59 -2.31 -25.40
CA LEU A 268 23.95 -1.15 -26.03
C LEU A 268 24.72 0.16 -25.77
N LEU A 269 25.34 0.32 -24.61
CA LEU A 269 26.22 1.47 -24.33
C LEU A 269 27.47 1.43 -25.20
N ASP A 270 28.08 0.26 -25.37
CA ASP A 270 29.24 0.06 -26.25
C ASP A 270 28.87 0.41 -27.71
N TRP A 271 27.73 -0.08 -28.20
CA TRP A 271 27.27 0.30 -29.53
C TRP A 271 27.03 1.83 -29.66
N LEU A 272 26.40 2.50 -28.68
CA LEU A 272 26.16 3.92 -28.69
C LEU A 272 27.49 4.71 -28.76
N GLU A 273 28.54 4.25 -28.06
CA GLU A 273 29.85 4.88 -28.12
C GLU A 273 30.45 4.75 -29.53
N THR A 274 30.28 3.61 -30.23
CA THR A 274 30.72 3.48 -31.64
C THR A 274 29.98 4.45 -32.56
N GLN A 275 28.75 4.86 -32.22
CA GLN A 275 27.97 5.84 -32.96
C GLN A 275 28.25 7.31 -32.54
N GLY A 276 29.21 7.50 -31.62
CA GLY A 276 29.63 8.84 -31.16
C GLY A 276 28.78 9.40 -30.01
N TYR A 277 27.95 8.61 -29.36
CA TYR A 277 27.12 9.00 -28.21
C TYR A 277 27.64 8.36 -26.93
N LYS A 278 28.00 9.20 -25.94
CA LYS A 278 28.44 8.73 -24.61
C LYS A 278 27.36 8.87 -23.59
N SER A 279 27.16 7.80 -22.80
CA SER A 279 26.25 7.79 -21.65
C SER A 279 26.73 6.77 -20.62
N ASP A 280 26.56 7.10 -19.33
CA ASP A 280 26.91 6.21 -18.23
C ASP A 280 25.75 5.26 -17.86
N SER A 281 24.55 5.51 -18.39
CA SER A 281 23.36 4.68 -18.11
C SER A 281 22.31 4.78 -19.22
N LEU A 282 21.43 3.77 -19.28
CA LEU A 282 20.24 3.74 -20.13
C LEU A 282 18.95 3.92 -19.32
N GLY A 283 19.03 4.67 -18.23
CA GLY A 283 17.86 5.08 -17.46
C GLY A 283 16.91 5.98 -18.28
N LYS A 284 15.61 5.97 -17.97
CA LYS A 284 14.57 6.68 -18.73
C LYS A 284 14.94 8.14 -19.03
N THR A 285 15.36 8.90 -18.04
CA THR A 285 15.73 10.32 -18.17
C THR A 285 16.91 10.51 -19.12
N GLN A 286 17.97 9.71 -18.94
CA GLN A 286 19.15 9.75 -19.77
C GLN A 286 18.83 9.44 -21.24
N VAL A 287 18.06 8.40 -21.48
CA VAL A 287 17.65 8.01 -22.84
C VAL A 287 16.79 9.11 -23.49
N GLN A 288 15.86 9.73 -22.73
CA GLN A 288 15.04 10.84 -23.22
C GLN A 288 15.88 12.08 -23.60
N GLU A 289 16.94 12.39 -22.84
CA GLU A 289 17.86 13.48 -23.20
C GLU A 289 18.67 13.15 -24.46
N LEU A 290 19.18 11.93 -24.60
CA LEU A 290 19.90 11.49 -25.79
C LEU A 290 19.02 11.56 -27.05
N ILE A 291 17.76 11.15 -26.98
CA ILE A 291 16.82 11.20 -28.11
C ILE A 291 16.67 12.61 -28.68
N LYS A 292 16.75 13.68 -27.85
CA LYS A 292 16.61 15.07 -28.32
C LYS A 292 17.68 15.47 -29.33
N THR A 293 18.87 14.88 -29.25
CA THR A 293 20.03 15.21 -30.08
C THR A 293 20.44 14.08 -31.03
N ALA A 294 19.92 12.87 -30.81
CA ALA A 294 20.27 11.69 -31.60
C ALA A 294 19.74 11.76 -33.03
N LYS A 295 20.54 11.26 -33.95
CA LYS A 295 20.17 11.05 -35.37
C LYS A 295 19.87 9.57 -35.60
N GLU A 296 19.24 9.28 -36.75
CA GLU A 296 19.02 7.88 -37.13
C GLU A 296 20.39 7.19 -37.45
N PRO A 297 20.53 5.90 -37.11
CA PRO A 297 19.56 4.99 -36.54
C PRO A 297 19.49 5.05 -34.99
N VAL A 298 20.34 5.80 -34.33
CA VAL A 298 20.47 5.87 -32.86
C VAL A 298 19.15 6.31 -32.22
N LYS A 299 18.46 7.28 -32.82
CA LYS A 299 17.17 7.78 -32.31
C LYS A 299 16.14 6.67 -32.25
N SER A 300 15.97 5.88 -33.31
CA SER A 300 15.04 4.75 -33.36
C SER A 300 15.38 3.68 -32.33
N VAL A 301 16.67 3.32 -32.19
CA VAL A 301 17.15 2.35 -31.21
C VAL A 301 16.84 2.81 -29.77
N LEU A 302 17.05 4.09 -29.45
CA LEU A 302 16.77 4.66 -28.14
C LEU A 302 15.24 4.70 -27.86
N GLN A 303 14.41 4.96 -28.86
CA GLN A 303 12.94 4.89 -28.74
C GLN A 303 12.48 3.46 -28.45
N MET A 304 12.96 2.48 -29.21
CA MET A 304 12.66 1.05 -28.96
C MET A 304 13.16 0.60 -27.57
N ARG A 305 14.33 1.11 -27.14
CA ARG A 305 14.82 0.85 -25.77
C ARG A 305 13.86 1.36 -24.69
N LEU A 306 13.27 2.54 -24.88
CA LEU A 306 12.24 3.05 -23.95
C LEU A 306 11.00 2.15 -23.92
N GLN A 307 10.53 1.68 -25.07
CA GLN A 307 9.38 0.77 -25.17
C GLN A 307 9.69 -0.56 -24.48
N LEU A 308 10.83 -1.20 -24.76
CA LEU A 308 11.27 -2.45 -24.12
C LEU A 308 11.44 -2.33 -22.60
N SER A 309 11.83 -1.14 -22.12
CA SER A 309 12.01 -0.90 -20.69
C SER A 309 10.70 -0.73 -19.90
N LYS A 310 9.55 -0.63 -20.58
CA LYS A 310 8.24 -0.51 -19.92
C LYS A 310 7.94 -1.79 -19.14
N SER A 311 8.03 -1.69 -17.82
CA SER A 311 7.75 -2.82 -16.91
C SER A 311 6.30 -2.86 -16.41
N SER A 312 5.49 -1.87 -16.78
CA SER A 312 4.11 -1.74 -16.30
C SER A 312 3.22 -2.91 -16.71
N VAL A 313 3.43 -3.50 -17.89
CA VAL A 313 2.66 -4.66 -18.37
C VAL A 313 2.81 -5.89 -17.47
N LYS A 314 3.89 -6.00 -16.68
CA LYS A 314 4.02 -7.02 -15.63
C LYS A 314 2.89 -6.98 -14.60
N LYS A 315 2.12 -5.88 -14.54
CA LYS A 315 0.95 -5.77 -13.69
C LYS A 315 -0.18 -6.73 -14.09
N TYR A 316 -0.35 -7.04 -15.37
CA TYR A 316 -1.29 -8.08 -15.80
C TYR A 316 -0.88 -9.46 -15.27
N THR A 317 0.41 -9.79 -15.31
CA THR A 317 0.93 -11.02 -14.69
C THR A 317 0.69 -11.03 -13.17
N ALA A 318 0.89 -9.89 -12.51
CA ALA A 318 0.60 -9.77 -11.08
C ALA A 318 -0.90 -9.94 -10.78
N MET A 319 -1.79 -9.38 -11.60
CA MET A 319 -3.25 -9.59 -11.49
C MET A 319 -3.60 -11.07 -11.64
N LYS A 320 -3.08 -11.73 -12.68
CA LYS A 320 -3.29 -13.16 -12.93
C LYS A 320 -2.81 -14.04 -11.77
N ASN A 321 -1.63 -13.74 -11.23
CA ASN A 321 -1.10 -14.47 -10.08
C ASN A 321 -1.92 -14.27 -8.80
N THR A 322 -2.48 -13.08 -8.60
CA THR A 322 -3.22 -12.68 -7.39
C THR A 322 -4.69 -13.08 -7.45
N ALA A 323 -5.25 -13.26 -8.66
CA ALA A 323 -6.62 -13.66 -8.84
C ALA A 323 -6.84 -15.09 -8.32
N CYS A 324 -7.92 -15.25 -7.54
CA CYS A 324 -8.42 -16.54 -7.09
C CYS A 324 -9.24 -17.23 -8.20
N SER A 325 -9.75 -18.43 -7.93
CA SER A 325 -10.56 -19.23 -8.87
C SER A 325 -11.82 -18.52 -9.39
N ASP A 326 -12.34 -17.57 -8.61
CA ASP A 326 -13.44 -16.67 -8.99
C ASP A 326 -13.00 -15.41 -9.76
N ASN A 327 -11.74 -15.35 -10.18
CA ASN A 327 -11.10 -14.22 -10.87
C ASN A 327 -11.03 -12.92 -10.04
N ARG A 328 -11.27 -12.95 -8.72
CA ARG A 328 -11.10 -11.76 -7.88
C ARG A 328 -9.68 -11.70 -7.31
N ALA A 329 -9.01 -10.57 -7.52
CA ALA A 329 -7.71 -10.28 -6.92
C ALA A 329 -7.94 -9.80 -5.47
N ARG A 330 -7.39 -10.54 -4.51
CA ARG A 330 -7.56 -10.31 -3.06
C ARG A 330 -6.25 -9.94 -2.36
N GLY A 331 -6.34 -9.42 -1.14
CA GLY A 331 -5.17 -9.11 -0.32
C GLY A 331 -4.28 -8.00 -0.89
N MET A 332 -4.85 -7.03 -1.56
CA MET A 332 -4.12 -5.96 -2.23
C MET A 332 -3.76 -4.79 -1.32
N PHE A 333 -4.32 -4.72 -0.11
CA PHE A 333 -4.12 -3.62 0.84
C PHE A 333 -3.40 -4.09 2.10
N SER A 334 -2.42 -3.32 2.54
CA SER A 334 -1.68 -3.55 3.79
C SER A 334 -2.04 -2.46 4.78
N PHE A 335 -2.88 -2.78 5.76
CA PHE A 335 -3.24 -1.89 6.85
C PHE A 335 -2.00 -1.37 7.58
N TYR A 336 -1.97 -0.08 7.86
CA TYR A 336 -0.84 0.57 8.53
C TYR A 336 0.52 0.32 7.84
N GLY A 337 0.52 0.12 6.51
CA GLY A 337 1.72 -0.20 5.73
C GLY A 337 2.76 0.91 5.71
N ALA A 338 2.32 2.17 5.85
CA ALA A 338 3.16 3.35 6.08
C ALA A 338 3.13 3.70 7.58
N SER A 339 3.96 3.07 8.39
CA SER A 339 3.94 3.13 9.86
C SER A 339 3.99 4.53 10.47
N ARG A 340 4.58 5.53 9.79
CA ARG A 340 4.66 6.91 10.28
C ARG A 340 3.34 7.66 10.23
N THR A 341 2.49 7.37 9.27
CA THR A 341 1.20 8.05 9.04
C THR A 341 0.01 7.16 9.31
N GLY A 342 0.22 5.83 9.30
CA GLY A 342 -0.83 4.82 9.34
C GLY A 342 -1.57 4.64 8.02
N ARG A 343 -1.09 5.25 6.91
CA ARG A 343 -1.63 5.01 5.58
C ARG A 343 -1.43 3.57 5.16
N TRP A 344 -2.28 3.09 4.26
CA TRP A 344 -2.12 1.78 3.64
C TRP A 344 -0.94 1.76 2.68
N ALA A 345 -0.36 0.58 2.50
CA ALA A 345 0.54 0.29 1.40
C ALA A 345 -0.11 -0.73 0.46
N GLY A 346 0.22 -0.64 -0.82
CA GLY A 346 -0.21 -1.64 -1.80
C GLY A 346 0.59 -2.93 -1.67
N ARG A 347 -0.09 -4.06 -1.88
CA ARG A 347 0.50 -5.39 -2.04
C ARG A 347 0.19 -5.96 -3.41
N ASN A 348 0.90 -6.98 -3.81
CA ASN A 348 0.67 -7.75 -5.04
C ASN A 348 0.61 -6.83 -6.28
N VAL A 349 -0.56 -6.50 -6.77
CA VAL A 349 -0.74 -5.61 -7.93
C VAL A 349 -0.31 -4.17 -7.64
N GLN A 350 -0.39 -3.71 -6.39
CA GLN A 350 -0.08 -2.34 -5.96
C GLN A 350 -0.88 -1.29 -6.74
N LEU A 351 -2.19 -1.26 -6.52
CA LEU A 351 -3.15 -0.36 -7.18
C LEU A 351 -2.71 1.11 -7.19
N GLN A 352 -2.05 1.57 -6.11
CA GLN A 352 -1.56 2.94 -5.95
C GLN A 352 -0.53 3.35 -7.02
N ASN A 353 0.17 2.37 -7.60
CA ASN A 353 1.27 2.57 -8.53
C ASN A 353 0.92 2.19 -9.98
N LEU A 354 -0.37 2.06 -10.30
CA LEU A 354 -0.79 1.78 -11.67
C LEU A 354 -0.67 3.05 -12.52
N PRO A 355 -0.27 2.92 -13.79
CA PRO A 355 -0.21 4.05 -14.73
C PRO A 355 -1.55 4.79 -14.85
N GLN A 356 -1.50 6.07 -15.16
CA GLN A 356 -2.69 6.86 -15.51
C GLN A 356 -3.15 6.53 -16.92
N ASN A 357 -4.45 6.70 -17.18
CA ASN A 357 -5.04 6.57 -18.49
C ASN A 357 -5.02 7.93 -19.19
N HIS A 358 -4.59 7.96 -20.44
CA HIS A 358 -4.58 9.17 -21.27
C HIS A 358 -5.23 8.95 -22.65
N LEU A 359 -5.54 7.69 -22.97
CA LEU A 359 -6.28 7.35 -24.19
C LEU A 359 -7.71 7.90 -24.09
N PRO A 360 -8.20 8.62 -25.10
CA PRO A 360 -9.55 9.19 -25.09
C PRO A 360 -10.64 8.13 -25.29
N ASP A 361 -10.29 6.99 -25.88
CA ASP A 361 -11.14 5.90 -26.37
C ASP A 361 -10.85 4.58 -25.65
N LEU A 362 -10.77 4.60 -24.32
CA LEU A 362 -10.42 3.43 -23.49
C LEU A 362 -11.28 2.19 -23.75
N SER A 363 -12.58 2.37 -24.05
CA SER A 363 -13.49 1.25 -24.32
C SER A 363 -13.13 0.55 -25.62
N GLU A 364 -12.91 1.31 -26.67
CA GLU A 364 -12.52 0.82 -27.99
C GLU A 364 -11.14 0.15 -27.94
N ALA A 365 -10.18 0.77 -27.26
CA ALA A 365 -8.84 0.20 -27.07
C ALA A 365 -8.90 -1.13 -26.32
N ARG A 366 -9.75 -1.26 -25.28
CA ARG A 366 -9.96 -2.52 -24.55
C ARG A 366 -10.49 -3.62 -25.47
N GLU A 367 -11.55 -3.32 -26.24
CA GLU A 367 -12.14 -4.31 -27.16
C GLU A 367 -11.14 -4.72 -28.25
N LEU A 368 -10.35 -3.77 -28.76
CA LEU A 368 -9.30 -4.08 -29.72
C LEU A 368 -8.22 -4.98 -29.12
N VAL A 369 -7.77 -4.73 -27.89
CA VAL A 369 -6.80 -5.62 -27.21
C VAL A 369 -7.39 -6.99 -26.97
N LYS A 370 -8.67 -7.11 -26.61
CA LYS A 370 -9.30 -8.41 -26.32
C LYS A 370 -9.50 -9.28 -27.57
N TYR A 371 -9.84 -8.66 -28.70
CA TYR A 371 -10.34 -9.39 -29.88
C TYR A 371 -9.51 -9.16 -31.14
N GLY A 372 -8.71 -8.11 -31.22
CA GLY A 372 -7.87 -7.78 -32.35
C GLY A 372 -6.52 -8.51 -32.37
N SER A 373 -5.75 -8.26 -33.43
CA SER A 373 -4.37 -8.70 -33.60
C SER A 373 -3.38 -7.64 -33.12
N PHE A 374 -2.10 -8.01 -33.09
CA PHE A 374 -1.00 -7.09 -32.81
C PHE A 374 -0.95 -5.96 -33.87
N GLU A 375 -1.09 -6.30 -35.12
CA GLU A 375 -1.08 -5.37 -36.27
C GLU A 375 -2.23 -4.39 -36.20
N ASP A 376 -3.43 -4.81 -35.76
CA ASP A 376 -4.59 -3.91 -35.60
C ASP A 376 -4.29 -2.83 -34.54
N ILE A 377 -3.66 -3.22 -33.41
CA ILE A 377 -3.32 -2.27 -32.36
C ILE A 377 -2.19 -1.34 -32.82
N GLN A 378 -1.16 -1.88 -33.47
CA GLN A 378 -0.05 -1.09 -34.01
C GLN A 378 -0.52 -0.07 -35.04
N MET A 379 -1.49 -0.46 -35.90
CA MET A 379 -2.05 0.42 -36.92
C MET A 379 -2.84 1.60 -36.32
N LEU A 380 -3.55 1.40 -35.19
CA LEU A 380 -4.43 2.42 -34.60
C LEU A 380 -3.77 3.24 -33.49
N TYR A 381 -2.78 2.68 -32.78
CA TYR A 381 -2.19 3.28 -31.58
C TYR A 381 -0.66 3.43 -31.62
N ASP A 382 0.02 3.04 -32.71
CA ASP A 382 1.46 3.12 -32.95
C ASP A 382 2.35 2.41 -31.90
N ASP A 383 2.17 2.66 -30.59
CA ASP A 383 2.97 2.11 -29.46
C ASP A 383 2.14 1.09 -28.67
N VAL A 384 2.23 -0.19 -29.06
CA VAL A 384 1.53 -1.30 -28.41
C VAL A 384 1.86 -1.40 -26.92
N PRO A 385 3.13 -1.39 -26.46
CA PRO A 385 3.47 -1.40 -25.04
C PRO A 385 2.88 -0.22 -24.25
N ASP A 386 2.75 0.95 -24.85
CA ASP A 386 2.12 2.11 -24.20
C ASP A 386 0.61 1.93 -24.07
N THR A 387 -0.04 1.51 -25.12
CA THR A 387 -1.47 1.20 -25.12
C THR A 387 -1.81 0.17 -24.03
N LEU A 388 -1.07 -0.94 -23.98
CA LEU A 388 -1.24 -1.95 -22.94
C LEU A 388 -1.01 -1.38 -21.54
N SER A 389 -0.01 -0.51 -21.36
CA SER A 389 0.27 0.16 -20.09
C SER A 389 -0.89 1.04 -19.63
N GLN A 390 -1.52 1.78 -20.54
CA GLN A 390 -2.65 2.65 -20.24
C GLN A 390 -3.94 1.89 -19.92
N LEU A 391 -4.08 0.64 -20.38
CA LEU A 391 -5.25 -0.19 -20.14
C LEU A 391 -5.18 -1.00 -18.83
N ILE A 392 -4.06 -0.98 -18.08
CA ILE A 392 -3.89 -1.81 -16.89
C ILE A 392 -5.00 -1.63 -15.87
N ARG A 393 -5.37 -0.38 -15.52
CA ARG A 393 -6.46 -0.10 -14.57
C ARG A 393 -7.78 -0.68 -15.02
N THR A 394 -8.02 -0.65 -16.32
CA THR A 394 -9.28 -1.09 -16.91
C THR A 394 -9.50 -2.60 -16.86
N ALA A 395 -8.48 -3.38 -16.48
CA ALA A 395 -8.64 -4.80 -16.20
C ALA A 395 -9.44 -5.09 -14.92
N PHE A 396 -9.59 -4.12 -14.02
CA PHE A 396 -10.49 -4.24 -12.89
C PHE A 396 -11.91 -3.87 -13.30
N ILE A 397 -12.82 -4.80 -13.11
CA ILE A 397 -14.23 -4.70 -13.54
C ILE A 397 -15.19 -5.03 -12.39
N PRO A 398 -16.41 -4.47 -12.37
CA PRO A 398 -17.44 -4.90 -11.44
C PRO A 398 -18.05 -6.24 -11.87
N ARG A 399 -18.76 -6.91 -10.96
CA ARG A 399 -19.59 -8.08 -11.28
C ARG A 399 -20.62 -7.76 -12.39
N GLN A 400 -21.05 -8.80 -13.07
CA GLN A 400 -22.09 -8.64 -14.10
C GLN A 400 -23.35 -8.01 -13.51
N GLY A 401 -23.87 -6.98 -14.18
CA GLY A 401 -25.05 -6.24 -13.73
C GLY A 401 -24.74 -5.10 -12.77
N MET A 402 -23.53 -5.00 -12.23
CA MET A 402 -23.06 -3.94 -11.34
C MET A 402 -22.30 -2.84 -12.09
N LYS A 403 -21.97 -1.78 -11.38
CA LYS A 403 -21.04 -0.72 -11.79
C LYS A 403 -20.05 -0.41 -10.68
N PHE A 404 -18.97 0.28 -11.01
CA PHE A 404 -18.17 0.98 -10.00
C PHE A 404 -18.67 2.42 -9.82
N ILE A 405 -18.70 2.85 -8.56
CA ILE A 405 -18.66 4.25 -8.17
C ILE A 405 -17.25 4.45 -7.55
N VAL A 406 -16.53 5.40 -8.15
CA VAL A 406 -15.22 5.84 -7.65
C VAL A 406 -15.41 7.25 -7.11
N ALA A 407 -15.21 7.42 -5.80
CA ALA A 407 -15.34 8.68 -5.10
C ALA A 407 -14.01 9.09 -4.46
N ASP A 408 -13.61 10.35 -4.62
CA ASP A 408 -12.31 10.90 -4.21
C ASP A 408 -12.50 12.19 -3.42
N PHE A 409 -11.71 12.39 -2.38
CA PHE A 409 -11.68 13.66 -1.66
C PHE A 409 -11.01 14.76 -2.48
N SER A 410 -11.70 15.85 -2.66
CA SER A 410 -11.15 17.03 -3.34
C SER A 410 -10.11 17.75 -2.46
N ALA A 411 -8.82 17.69 -2.86
CA ALA A 411 -7.70 18.40 -2.24
C ALA A 411 -7.58 18.19 -0.71
N ILE A 412 -7.69 16.96 -0.23
CA ILE A 412 -7.80 16.63 1.20
C ILE A 412 -6.65 17.18 2.06
N GLU A 413 -5.40 17.03 1.60
CA GLU A 413 -4.23 17.49 2.36
C GLU A 413 -4.21 19.01 2.49
N ALA A 414 -4.61 19.74 1.42
CA ALA A 414 -4.71 21.20 1.46
C ALA A 414 -5.83 21.68 2.38
N ARG A 415 -6.94 20.95 2.48
CA ARG A 415 -8.04 21.23 3.41
C ARG A 415 -7.61 20.99 4.85
N VAL A 416 -6.99 19.87 5.13
CA VAL A 416 -6.54 19.50 6.49
C VAL A 416 -5.48 20.45 7.00
N ILE A 417 -4.47 20.82 6.19
CA ILE A 417 -3.43 21.76 6.66
C ILE A 417 -3.99 23.16 6.89
N ALA A 418 -4.89 23.64 6.03
CA ALA A 418 -5.55 24.94 6.19
C ALA A 418 -6.40 24.97 7.46
N TRP A 419 -7.15 23.90 7.74
CA TRP A 419 -7.97 23.76 8.95
C TRP A 419 -7.12 23.74 10.22
N LEU A 420 -6.06 22.92 10.26
CA LEU A 420 -5.16 22.86 11.43
C LEU A 420 -4.46 24.19 11.68
N ALA A 421 -3.97 24.84 10.63
CA ALA A 421 -3.26 26.10 10.73
C ALA A 421 -4.17 27.30 11.00
N GLY A 422 -5.48 27.20 10.73
CA GLY A 422 -6.41 28.33 10.77
C GLY A 422 -6.18 29.32 9.61
N GLU A 423 -5.79 28.85 8.41
CA GLU A 423 -5.55 29.70 7.25
C GLU A 423 -6.87 30.17 6.61
N GLU A 424 -7.42 31.28 7.11
CA GLU A 424 -8.78 31.71 6.83
C GLU A 424 -9.11 31.90 5.35
N TRP A 425 -8.21 32.47 4.56
CA TRP A 425 -8.51 32.71 3.15
C TRP A 425 -8.68 31.39 2.38
N ARG A 426 -7.92 30.34 2.74
CA ARG A 426 -8.07 29.01 2.16
C ARG A 426 -9.40 28.38 2.56
N MET A 427 -9.75 28.50 3.85
CA MET A 427 -11.04 28.02 4.35
C MET A 427 -12.22 28.72 3.64
N LYS A 428 -12.10 30.03 3.38
CA LYS A 428 -13.09 30.77 2.59
C LYS A 428 -13.14 30.31 1.13
N ALA A 429 -12.00 30.08 0.47
CA ALA A 429 -11.94 29.55 -0.89
C ALA A 429 -12.62 28.16 -0.98
N PHE A 430 -12.35 27.28 -0.01
CA PHE A 430 -13.03 25.98 0.06
C PHE A 430 -14.54 26.09 0.31
N ALA A 431 -14.98 27.02 1.16
CA ALA A 431 -16.41 27.27 1.41
C ALA A 431 -17.13 27.77 0.16
N ASN A 432 -16.48 28.59 -0.66
CA ASN A 432 -17.00 29.10 -1.91
C ASN A 432 -16.93 28.08 -3.07
N GLY A 433 -16.34 26.89 -2.84
CA GLY A 433 -16.16 25.88 -3.89
C GLY A 433 -15.09 26.24 -4.94
N GLU A 434 -14.18 27.17 -4.63
CA GLU A 434 -13.12 27.60 -5.52
C GLU A 434 -12.07 26.50 -5.74
N ASP A 435 -11.46 26.49 -6.93
CA ASP A 435 -10.29 25.66 -7.23
C ASP A 435 -9.08 26.20 -6.44
N ILE A 436 -8.59 25.47 -5.47
CA ILE A 436 -7.50 25.92 -4.58
C ILE A 436 -6.23 26.27 -5.32
N TYR A 437 -5.96 25.63 -6.47
CA TYR A 437 -4.80 25.91 -7.29
C TYR A 437 -4.91 27.28 -7.99
N CYS A 438 -6.14 27.62 -8.44
CA CYS A 438 -6.45 28.96 -8.97
C CYS A 438 -6.41 30.01 -7.86
N ALA A 439 -7.02 29.74 -6.72
CA ALA A 439 -7.05 30.66 -5.58
C ALA A 439 -5.64 30.96 -5.05
N SER A 440 -4.79 29.94 -4.95
CA SER A 440 -3.41 30.08 -4.55
C SER A 440 -2.60 30.91 -5.56
N ALA A 441 -2.72 30.59 -6.85
CA ALA A 441 -2.07 31.36 -7.89
C ALA A 441 -2.54 32.82 -7.88
N SER A 442 -3.84 33.08 -7.72
CA SER A 442 -4.37 34.46 -7.61
C SER A 442 -3.78 35.21 -6.44
N LYS A 443 -3.64 34.55 -5.29
CA LYS A 443 -3.07 35.15 -4.07
C LYS A 443 -1.58 35.44 -4.23
N MET A 444 -0.81 34.51 -4.85
CA MET A 444 0.62 34.64 -5.06
C MET A 444 0.97 35.74 -6.08
N PHE A 445 0.23 35.78 -7.19
CA PHE A 445 0.55 36.70 -8.30
C PHE A 445 -0.24 38.01 -8.27
N GLY A 446 -1.20 38.14 -7.33
CA GLY A 446 -2.01 39.36 -7.21
C GLY A 446 -2.96 39.62 -8.39
N VAL A 447 -3.29 38.60 -9.18
CA VAL A 447 -4.15 38.68 -10.37
C VAL A 447 -5.24 37.60 -10.32
N PRO A 448 -6.43 37.82 -10.89
CA PRO A 448 -7.46 36.80 -10.98
C PRO A 448 -6.97 35.61 -11.83
N VAL A 449 -7.18 34.37 -11.35
CA VAL A 449 -6.85 33.13 -12.09
C VAL A 449 -8.08 32.24 -12.15
N VAL A 450 -8.52 31.93 -13.37
CA VAL A 450 -9.68 31.09 -13.63
C VAL A 450 -9.27 29.88 -14.49
N LYS A 451 -9.69 28.67 -14.09
CA LYS A 451 -9.22 27.39 -14.67
C LYS A 451 -9.25 27.35 -16.20
N HIS A 452 -10.30 27.86 -16.82
CA HIS A 452 -10.48 27.89 -18.29
C HIS A 452 -10.76 29.33 -18.78
N GLY A 453 -10.13 30.33 -18.14
CA GLY A 453 -10.37 31.75 -18.42
C GLY A 453 -9.16 32.60 -18.17
N GLU A 454 -9.37 33.77 -17.56
CA GLU A 454 -8.35 34.77 -17.30
C GLU A 454 -7.19 34.20 -16.50
N ASN A 455 -5.97 34.41 -16.97
CA ASN A 455 -4.71 33.93 -16.38
C ASN A 455 -4.66 32.42 -16.07
N GLY A 456 -5.47 31.60 -16.75
CA GLY A 456 -5.57 30.16 -16.46
C GLY A 456 -4.26 29.39 -16.57
N HIS A 457 -3.28 29.87 -17.33
CA HIS A 457 -1.91 29.32 -17.41
C HIS A 457 -1.17 29.34 -16.08
N LEU A 458 -1.52 30.26 -15.15
CA LEU A 458 -0.90 30.34 -13.83
C LEU A 458 -1.40 29.25 -12.88
N ARG A 459 -2.54 28.61 -13.17
CA ARG A 459 -3.08 27.51 -12.33
C ARG A 459 -2.08 26.38 -12.12
N GLN A 460 -1.30 26.02 -13.17
CA GLN A 460 -0.29 24.97 -13.05
C GLN A 460 0.85 25.36 -12.09
N LYS A 461 1.24 26.63 -12.09
CA LYS A 461 2.19 27.14 -11.09
C LYS A 461 1.61 27.05 -9.67
N GLY A 462 0.35 27.44 -9.50
CA GLY A 462 -0.38 27.27 -8.23
C GLY A 462 -0.44 25.81 -7.78
N LYS A 463 -0.73 24.86 -8.69
CA LYS A 463 -0.75 23.43 -8.38
C LYS A 463 0.59 22.91 -7.87
N ILE A 464 1.67 23.20 -8.59
CA ILE A 464 3.02 22.77 -8.20
C ILE A 464 3.42 23.40 -6.86
N SER A 465 3.10 24.68 -6.64
CA SER A 465 3.40 25.37 -5.39
C SER A 465 2.64 24.77 -4.20
N GLU A 466 1.35 24.46 -4.35
CA GLU A 466 0.55 23.81 -3.31
C GLU A 466 1.14 22.44 -2.93
N LEU A 467 1.48 21.63 -3.89
CA LEU A 467 2.01 20.29 -3.64
C LEU A 467 3.44 20.32 -3.06
N ALA A 468 4.28 21.27 -3.50
CA ALA A 468 5.66 21.37 -3.05
C ALA A 468 5.83 22.15 -1.74
N CYS A 469 5.17 23.30 -1.60
CA CYS A 469 5.45 24.23 -0.50
C CYS A 469 4.67 23.92 0.79
N GLY A 470 3.53 23.20 0.70
CA GLY A 470 2.65 22.93 1.84
C GLY A 470 3.36 22.32 3.06
N PHE A 471 4.42 21.56 2.83
CA PHE A 471 5.21 20.89 3.85
C PHE A 471 6.67 21.37 3.89
N GLY A 472 6.90 22.65 3.64
CA GLY A 472 8.20 23.28 3.76
C GLY A 472 9.16 23.01 2.62
N GLY A 473 8.67 22.45 1.50
CA GLY A 473 9.47 22.24 0.31
C GLY A 473 10.00 23.55 -0.29
N SER A 474 11.04 23.46 -1.08
CA SER A 474 11.70 24.57 -1.78
C SER A 474 11.91 24.19 -3.26
N VAL A 475 12.78 24.89 -3.96
CA VAL A 475 13.08 24.71 -5.40
C VAL A 475 13.27 23.25 -5.77
N GLY A 476 14.03 22.47 -4.99
CA GLY A 476 14.22 21.03 -5.25
C GLY A 476 12.93 20.23 -5.24
N ALA A 477 12.00 20.52 -4.32
CA ALA A 477 10.69 19.86 -4.28
C ALA A 477 9.82 20.27 -5.48
N MET A 478 9.85 21.54 -5.88
CA MET A 478 9.12 22.01 -7.06
C MET A 478 9.62 21.34 -8.34
N LYS A 479 10.93 21.20 -8.51
CA LYS A 479 11.54 20.49 -9.64
C LYS A 479 11.14 19.02 -9.65
N ALA A 480 11.17 18.34 -8.50
CA ALA A 480 10.71 16.95 -8.39
C ALA A 480 9.21 16.77 -8.75
N MET A 481 8.42 17.83 -8.64
CA MET A 481 7.00 17.87 -9.06
C MET A 481 6.78 18.41 -10.48
N GLY A 482 7.83 18.51 -11.28
CA GLY A 482 7.75 18.86 -12.69
C GLY A 482 7.87 20.36 -13.02
N ALA A 483 8.34 21.20 -12.10
CA ALA A 483 8.53 22.63 -12.38
C ALA A 483 9.54 22.89 -13.52
N ASP A 484 10.47 21.98 -13.76
CA ASP A 484 11.43 22.08 -14.87
C ASP A 484 10.73 22.14 -16.25
N SER A 485 9.56 21.45 -16.38
CA SER A 485 8.78 21.46 -17.61
C SER A 485 8.08 22.80 -17.89
N LEU A 486 8.05 23.69 -16.89
CA LEU A 486 7.46 25.04 -17.04
C LEU A 486 8.45 26.08 -17.56
N GLY A 487 9.72 25.70 -17.79
CA GLY A 487 10.78 26.58 -18.29
C GLY A 487 11.16 27.69 -17.30
N LEU A 488 10.93 27.49 -15.98
CA LEU A 488 11.24 28.48 -14.95
C LEU A 488 12.69 28.34 -14.45
N SER A 489 13.35 29.47 -14.28
CA SER A 489 14.67 29.54 -13.66
C SER A 489 14.61 29.29 -12.15
N ASP A 490 15.74 28.91 -11.55
CA ASP A 490 15.86 28.70 -10.10
C ASP A 490 15.51 29.97 -9.30
N THR A 491 15.75 31.14 -9.88
CA THR A 491 15.41 32.44 -9.26
C THR A 491 13.88 32.62 -9.23
N GLU A 492 13.18 32.31 -10.32
CA GLU A 492 11.72 32.39 -10.38
C GLU A 492 11.08 31.34 -9.46
N LEU A 493 11.63 30.13 -9.40
CA LEU A 493 11.16 29.09 -8.46
C LEU A 493 11.37 29.52 -7.01
N LYS A 494 12.46 30.18 -6.66
CA LYS A 494 12.68 30.75 -5.32
C LYS A 494 11.66 31.83 -4.99
N GLN A 495 11.36 32.71 -5.95
CA GLN A 495 10.35 33.74 -5.77
C GLN A 495 8.97 33.11 -5.52
N ILE A 496 8.56 32.15 -6.31
CA ILE A 496 7.29 31.42 -6.13
C ILE A 496 7.19 30.79 -4.72
N VAL A 497 8.28 30.20 -4.22
CA VAL A 497 8.30 29.64 -2.85
C VAL A 497 8.11 30.75 -1.81
N THR A 498 8.73 31.91 -2.01
CA THR A 498 8.57 33.08 -1.12
C THR A 498 7.13 33.59 -1.13
N ASP A 499 6.58 33.83 -2.33
CA ASP A 499 5.22 34.34 -2.53
C ASP A 499 4.17 33.38 -1.91
N TRP A 500 4.37 32.07 -2.05
CA TRP A 500 3.50 31.07 -1.43
C TRP A 500 3.53 31.13 0.10
N ARG A 501 4.72 31.28 0.68
CA ARG A 501 4.89 31.37 2.15
C ARG A 501 4.32 32.66 2.70
N GLU A 502 4.48 33.77 2.01
CA GLU A 502 3.87 35.06 2.36
C GLU A 502 2.35 35.02 2.24
N ALA A 503 1.83 34.33 1.24
CA ALA A 503 0.41 34.11 1.05
C ALA A 503 -0.20 33.15 2.10
N SER A 504 0.60 32.37 2.81
CA SER A 504 0.15 31.32 3.76
C SER A 504 0.85 31.44 5.13
N PRO A 505 0.75 32.61 5.81
CA PRO A 505 1.51 32.87 7.04
C PRO A 505 1.12 31.94 8.20
N HIS A 506 -0.15 31.55 8.32
CA HIS A 506 -0.59 30.65 9.39
C HIS A 506 -0.04 29.23 9.20
N ILE A 507 0.09 28.76 7.96
CA ILE A 507 0.69 27.44 7.66
C ILE A 507 2.18 27.46 8.01
N THR A 508 2.90 28.53 7.66
CA THR A 508 4.34 28.66 8.00
C THR A 508 4.56 28.76 9.49
N GLU A 509 3.74 29.50 10.24
CA GLU A 509 3.81 29.54 11.71
C GLU A 509 3.45 28.18 12.32
N PHE A 510 2.47 27.46 11.77
CA PHE A 510 2.12 26.12 12.22
C PHE A 510 3.30 25.14 12.15
N TRP A 511 4.10 25.17 11.08
CA TRP A 511 5.31 24.34 11.00
C TRP A 511 6.25 24.55 12.18
N TRP A 512 6.50 25.81 12.52
CA TRP A 512 7.45 26.16 13.57
C TRP A 512 6.85 26.00 14.97
N ALA A 513 5.55 26.18 15.13
CA ALA A 513 4.85 25.86 16.37
C ALA A 513 4.94 24.36 16.69
N VAL A 514 4.78 23.48 15.66
CA VAL A 514 4.97 22.04 15.80
C VAL A 514 6.43 21.70 16.11
N ASP A 515 7.39 22.32 15.43
CA ASP A 515 8.82 22.10 15.69
C ASP A 515 9.19 22.38 17.15
N ARG A 516 8.76 23.55 17.65
CA ARG A 516 8.97 23.96 19.06
C ARG A 516 8.30 22.98 20.03
N ALA A 517 7.06 22.59 19.74
CA ALA A 517 6.30 21.67 20.60
C ALA A 517 6.94 20.29 20.68
N VAL A 518 7.36 19.71 19.54
CA VAL A 518 8.06 18.43 19.49
C VAL A 518 9.40 18.48 20.22
N LYS A 519 10.23 19.50 19.92
CA LYS A 519 11.54 19.68 20.59
C LYS A 519 11.39 19.78 22.10
N LYS A 520 10.42 20.58 22.57
CA LYS A 520 10.11 20.73 23.99
C LYS A 520 9.68 19.39 24.60
N ALA A 521 8.75 18.67 23.97
CA ALA A 521 8.28 17.37 24.47
C ALA A 521 9.43 16.36 24.61
N VAL A 522 10.35 16.31 23.65
CA VAL A 522 11.50 15.38 23.66
C VAL A 522 12.55 15.81 24.67
N LYS A 523 12.88 17.10 24.74
CA LYS A 523 13.94 17.66 25.60
C LYS A 523 13.58 17.61 27.08
N GLU A 524 12.37 18.04 27.41
CA GLU A 524 11.86 18.15 28.77
C GLU A 524 11.09 16.91 29.23
N LYS A 525 10.86 15.93 28.36
CA LYS A 525 10.06 14.73 28.62
C LYS A 525 8.67 15.05 29.20
N THR A 526 8.04 16.07 28.64
CA THR A 526 6.75 16.59 29.07
C THR A 526 5.75 16.58 27.91
N ALA A 527 4.45 16.75 28.24
CA ALA A 527 3.43 16.91 27.21
C ALA A 527 3.35 18.35 26.73
N THR A 528 3.20 18.58 25.45
CA THR A 528 2.99 19.89 24.82
C THR A 528 1.81 19.84 23.85
N LYS A 529 1.17 20.97 23.58
CA LYS A 529 0.00 21.04 22.70
C LYS A 529 0.09 22.25 21.78
N THR A 530 -0.25 22.07 20.50
CA THR A 530 -0.45 23.16 19.55
C THR A 530 -1.41 22.74 18.43
N HIS A 531 -2.24 23.65 17.91
CA HIS A 531 -3.13 23.44 16.74
C HIS A 531 -3.94 22.12 16.80
N GLY A 532 -4.51 21.78 17.97
CA GLY A 532 -5.26 20.53 18.14
C GLY A 532 -4.43 19.25 18.26
N LEU A 533 -3.10 19.32 18.09
CA LEU A 533 -2.18 18.19 18.24
C LEU A 533 -1.60 18.16 19.66
N LEU A 534 -1.46 16.95 20.22
CA LEU A 534 -0.83 16.70 21.52
C LEU A 534 0.46 15.89 21.31
N PHE A 535 1.57 16.37 21.84
CA PHE A 535 2.88 15.73 21.77
C PHE A 535 3.25 15.24 23.17
N SER A 536 3.61 13.97 23.32
CA SER A 536 4.04 13.40 24.60
C SER A 536 5.26 12.51 24.44
N TYR A 537 6.12 12.50 25.48
CA TYR A 537 7.22 11.56 25.57
C TYR A 537 6.85 10.48 26.61
N GLU A 538 6.72 9.25 26.17
CA GLU A 538 6.30 8.12 26.99
C GLU A 538 7.22 6.91 26.76
N ALA A 539 7.92 6.44 27.79
CA ALA A 539 8.71 5.22 27.79
C ALA A 539 9.60 5.00 26.54
N GLY A 540 10.29 6.06 26.10
CA GLY A 540 11.20 5.98 24.95
C GLY A 540 10.55 6.22 23.59
N PHE A 541 9.29 6.66 23.58
CA PHE A 541 8.60 7.08 22.37
C PHE A 541 8.18 8.56 22.46
N LEU A 542 8.27 9.25 21.35
CA LEU A 542 7.49 10.47 21.12
C LEU A 542 6.19 10.05 20.43
N PHE A 543 5.07 10.42 21.03
CA PHE A 543 3.75 10.28 20.43
C PHE A 543 3.20 11.64 20.00
N ILE A 544 2.60 11.65 18.81
CA ILE A 544 1.78 12.76 18.33
C ILE A 544 0.34 12.27 18.25
N ARG A 545 -0.52 12.76 19.14
CA ARG A 545 -1.95 12.43 19.13
C ARG A 545 -2.68 13.36 18.18
N LEU A 546 -3.33 12.76 17.19
CA LEU A 546 -4.16 13.42 16.20
C LEU A 546 -5.56 13.75 16.78
N PRO A 547 -6.33 14.65 16.16
CA PRO A 547 -7.71 14.95 16.56
C PRO A 547 -8.64 13.72 16.58
N SER A 548 -8.41 12.74 15.68
CA SER A 548 -9.10 11.44 15.66
C SER A 548 -8.89 10.57 16.90
N GLY A 549 -7.92 10.93 17.76
CA GLY A 549 -7.48 10.13 18.90
C GLY A 549 -6.34 9.15 18.58
N ARG A 550 -6.07 8.88 17.32
CA ARG A 550 -4.95 8.04 16.89
C ARG A 550 -3.61 8.69 17.18
N ARG A 551 -2.57 7.88 17.46
CA ARG A 551 -1.22 8.36 17.77
C ARG A 551 -0.23 7.97 16.68
N LEU A 552 0.62 8.91 16.27
CA LEU A 552 1.82 8.65 15.49
C LEU A 552 2.98 8.43 16.47
N ALA A 553 3.77 7.38 16.27
CA ALA A 553 4.84 6.99 17.19
C ALA A 553 6.23 7.13 16.53
N TYR A 554 7.18 7.67 17.32
CA TYR A 554 8.59 7.82 16.92
C TYR A 554 9.47 7.21 18.01
N ALA A 555 10.14 6.11 17.69
CA ALA A 555 10.92 5.34 18.65
C ALA A 555 12.26 6.01 18.98
N LYS A 556 12.68 5.94 20.25
CA LYS A 556 13.97 6.44 20.75
C LYS A 556 14.30 7.87 20.27
N PRO A 557 13.38 8.85 20.47
CA PRO A 557 13.62 10.24 20.04
C PRO A 557 14.68 10.90 20.91
N TYR A 558 15.53 11.73 20.31
CA TYR A 558 16.39 12.67 21.04
C TYR A 558 16.72 13.90 20.18
N ILE A 559 17.23 14.96 20.83
CA ILE A 559 17.70 16.16 20.13
C ILE A 559 19.12 15.92 19.63
N GLY A 560 19.27 15.89 18.31
CA GLY A 560 20.53 15.84 17.58
C GLY A 560 20.83 17.13 16.85
N LYS A 561 21.78 17.09 15.94
CA LYS A 561 22.08 18.17 15.01
C LYS A 561 21.74 17.74 13.58
N ASN A 562 21.16 18.68 12.81
CA ASN A 562 20.94 18.50 11.38
C ASN A 562 22.25 18.70 10.59
N LYS A 563 22.18 18.47 9.30
CA LYS A 563 23.33 18.67 8.38
C LYS A 563 23.85 20.12 8.31
N PHE A 564 23.09 21.06 8.84
CA PHE A 564 23.47 22.48 8.92
C PHE A 564 24.02 22.88 10.29
N GLY A 565 24.02 21.98 11.28
CA GLY A 565 24.50 22.21 12.63
C GLY A 565 23.43 22.65 13.64
N ASP A 566 22.18 22.88 13.19
CA ASP A 566 21.05 23.28 14.06
C ASP A 566 20.48 22.11 14.84
N GLU A 567 19.83 22.40 15.98
CA GLU A 567 19.08 21.39 16.74
C GLU A 567 17.95 20.77 15.91
N SER A 568 17.94 19.47 15.85
CA SER A 568 16.93 18.69 15.12
C SER A 568 16.48 17.48 15.93
N VAL A 569 15.25 17.04 15.73
CA VAL A 569 14.75 15.81 16.36
C VAL A 569 15.17 14.62 15.52
N THR A 570 15.80 13.66 16.17
CA THR A 570 16.14 12.37 15.54
C THR A 570 15.40 11.24 16.26
N TYR A 571 15.09 10.17 15.52
CA TYR A 571 14.41 8.99 16.05
C TYR A 571 14.82 7.73 15.27
N MET A 572 14.55 6.56 15.82
CA MET A 572 14.76 5.29 15.11
C MET A 572 13.57 4.97 14.21
N GLY A 573 13.82 4.56 12.99
CA GLY A 573 12.78 4.23 12.03
C GLY A 573 13.33 3.56 10.77
N ILE A 574 12.44 3.21 9.84
CA ILE A 574 12.81 2.59 8.57
C ILE A 574 13.24 3.69 7.58
N ASN A 575 14.47 3.61 7.09
CA ASN A 575 14.99 4.53 6.07
C ASN A 575 14.54 4.14 4.64
N ALA A 576 14.94 4.93 3.63
CA ALA A 576 14.61 4.70 2.22
C ALA A 576 15.14 3.35 1.68
N GLN A 577 16.21 2.81 2.28
CA GLN A 577 16.78 1.50 1.97
C GLN A 577 16.12 0.34 2.75
N LYS A 578 14.97 0.60 3.40
CA LYS A 578 14.20 -0.34 4.24
C LYS A 578 15.00 -0.90 5.44
N LYS A 579 15.99 -0.16 5.93
CA LYS A 579 16.77 -0.53 7.13
C LYS A 579 16.32 0.28 8.34
N TRP A 580 16.41 -0.35 9.52
CA TRP A 580 16.20 0.30 10.81
C TRP A 580 17.40 1.20 11.14
N ASP A 581 17.17 2.51 11.14
CA ASP A 581 18.26 3.49 11.23
C ASP A 581 17.81 4.75 11.95
N ARG A 582 18.80 5.59 12.31
CA ARG A 582 18.57 6.92 12.88
C ARG A 582 18.14 7.89 11.79
N LEU A 583 16.96 8.44 11.95
CA LEU A 583 16.34 9.38 11.02
C LEU A 583 16.24 10.75 11.66
N GLU A 584 16.33 11.79 10.84
CA GLU A 584 16.12 13.17 11.21
C GLU A 584 14.72 13.65 10.80
N SER A 585 14.12 14.50 11.62
CA SER A 585 12.86 15.17 11.29
C SER A 585 12.79 16.58 11.85
N TYR A 586 11.94 17.40 11.28
CA TYR A 586 11.78 18.82 11.57
C TYR A 586 10.30 19.22 11.42
N GLY A 587 9.93 20.43 11.87
CA GLY A 587 8.55 20.88 11.96
C GLY A 587 7.67 20.57 10.74
N PRO A 588 7.99 21.06 9.54
CA PRO A 588 7.24 20.75 8.30
C PRO A 588 7.04 19.26 8.05
N LYS A 589 8.04 18.40 8.35
CA LYS A 589 7.94 16.95 8.16
C LYS A 589 7.03 16.28 9.18
N PHE A 590 6.99 16.77 10.40
CA PHE A 590 6.00 16.32 11.38
C PHE A 590 4.59 16.75 10.98
N VAL A 591 4.43 17.98 10.46
CA VAL A 591 3.14 18.48 9.95
C VAL A 591 2.66 17.62 8.78
N GLU A 592 3.53 17.29 7.82
CA GLU A 592 3.21 16.37 6.72
C GLU A 592 2.66 15.04 7.25
N ASN A 593 3.36 14.42 8.21
CA ASN A 593 2.92 13.15 8.79
C ASN A 593 1.56 13.29 9.50
N CYS A 594 1.31 14.40 10.21
CA CYS A 594 0.03 14.66 10.87
C CYS A 594 -1.10 14.84 9.84
N VAL A 595 -0.88 15.67 8.81
CA VAL A 595 -1.87 15.93 7.76
C VAL A 595 -2.23 14.66 7.01
N GLN A 596 -1.22 13.89 6.60
CA GLN A 596 -1.41 12.60 5.93
C GLN A 596 -2.09 11.58 6.85
N GLY A 597 -1.77 11.59 8.13
CA GLY A 597 -2.42 10.77 9.13
C GLY A 597 -3.91 11.11 9.30
N ILE A 598 -4.25 12.40 9.37
CA ILE A 598 -5.63 12.87 9.47
C ILE A 598 -6.42 12.57 8.18
N ALA A 599 -5.81 12.79 7.01
CA ALA A 599 -6.44 12.45 5.73
C ALA A 599 -6.79 10.95 5.64
N ARG A 600 -5.89 10.08 6.13
CA ARG A 600 -6.15 8.65 6.27
C ARG A 600 -7.31 8.36 7.22
N ASP A 601 -7.38 9.07 8.36
CA ASP A 601 -8.45 8.87 9.35
C ASP A 601 -9.81 9.32 8.81
N LEU A 602 -9.83 10.37 7.97
CA LEU A 602 -11.03 10.83 7.25
C LEU A 602 -11.51 9.79 6.24
N LEU A 603 -10.60 9.20 5.44
CA LEU A 603 -10.96 8.14 4.51
C LEU A 603 -11.52 6.92 5.26
N MET A 604 -10.90 6.52 6.37
CA MET A 604 -11.40 5.42 7.18
C MET A 604 -12.80 5.72 7.75
N TYR A 605 -13.02 6.93 8.25
CA TYR A 605 -14.34 7.35 8.71
C TYR A 605 -15.39 7.25 7.60
N SER A 606 -15.04 7.66 6.38
CA SER A 606 -15.95 7.53 5.23
C SER A 606 -16.22 6.07 4.87
N MET A 607 -15.20 5.20 4.87
CA MET A 607 -15.39 3.76 4.65
C MET A 607 -16.30 3.12 5.71
N GLN A 608 -16.17 3.51 6.98
CA GLN A 608 -17.05 3.04 8.06
C GLN A 608 -18.49 3.52 7.89
N THR A 609 -18.71 4.77 7.48
CA THR A 609 -20.06 5.32 7.27
C THR A 609 -20.70 4.86 5.97
N LEU A 610 -19.93 4.26 5.07
CA LEU A 610 -20.36 3.64 3.81
C LEU A 610 -20.22 2.10 3.83
N SER A 611 -20.06 1.49 5.01
CA SER A 611 -19.83 0.04 5.16
C SER A 611 -21.00 -0.83 4.66
N GLN A 612 -22.20 -0.26 4.54
CA GLN A 612 -23.36 -0.93 3.92
C GLN A 612 -23.20 -1.12 2.40
N TYR A 613 -22.23 -0.44 1.76
CA TYR A 613 -21.91 -0.66 0.35
C TYR A 613 -20.75 -1.63 0.20
N PHE A 614 -20.70 -2.30 -0.94
CA PHE A 614 -19.64 -3.26 -1.24
C PHE A 614 -18.35 -2.53 -1.67
N ILE A 615 -17.61 -1.98 -0.69
CA ILE A 615 -16.31 -1.36 -0.91
C ILE A 615 -15.33 -2.47 -1.28
N VAL A 616 -14.72 -2.37 -2.46
CA VAL A 616 -13.76 -3.36 -3.00
C VAL A 616 -12.33 -2.85 -3.03
N GLY A 617 -12.14 -1.55 -2.85
CA GLY A 617 -10.81 -0.97 -2.84
C GLY A 617 -10.76 0.49 -2.44
N HIS A 618 -9.53 0.97 -2.18
CA HIS A 618 -9.27 2.37 -1.90
C HIS A 618 -7.83 2.73 -2.30
N ILE A 619 -7.59 3.97 -2.71
CA ILE A 619 -6.28 4.46 -3.15
C ILE A 619 -6.10 5.89 -2.64
N HIS A 620 -5.15 6.10 -1.72
CA HIS A 620 -4.85 7.40 -1.11
C HIS A 620 -6.06 8.05 -0.42
N ASP A 621 -6.86 8.78 -1.16
CA ASP A 621 -8.07 9.52 -0.76
C ASP A 621 -9.31 9.12 -1.57
N GLU A 622 -9.17 8.09 -2.42
CA GLU A 622 -10.18 7.53 -3.30
C GLU A 622 -10.75 6.21 -2.75
N MET A 623 -12.04 5.99 -2.94
CA MET A 623 -12.76 4.77 -2.60
C MET A 623 -13.42 4.17 -3.86
N ILE A 624 -13.33 2.85 -4.01
CA ILE A 624 -13.94 2.10 -5.11
C ILE A 624 -15.07 1.22 -4.53
N ILE A 625 -16.29 1.49 -4.95
CA ILE A 625 -17.50 0.77 -4.54
C ILE A 625 -18.06 0.03 -5.73
N GLU A 626 -18.27 -1.28 -5.58
CA GLU A 626 -19.02 -2.10 -6.52
C GLU A 626 -20.51 -2.10 -6.09
N CYS A 627 -21.42 -1.65 -6.96
CA CYS A 627 -22.80 -1.45 -6.57
C CYS A 627 -23.77 -1.64 -7.74
N PRO A 628 -25.09 -1.83 -7.46
CA PRO A 628 -26.14 -1.86 -8.46
C PRO A 628 -26.14 -0.59 -9.34
N LYS A 629 -26.64 -0.73 -10.57
CA LYS A 629 -26.62 0.37 -11.56
C LYS A 629 -27.48 1.59 -11.17
N ASP A 630 -28.45 1.41 -10.31
CA ASP A 630 -29.37 2.45 -9.81
C ASP A 630 -28.81 3.21 -8.59
N THR A 631 -27.73 2.74 -7.97
CA THR A 631 -27.04 3.47 -6.88
C THR A 631 -26.58 4.84 -7.36
N LYS A 632 -26.86 5.89 -6.59
CA LYS A 632 -26.60 7.28 -6.99
C LYS A 632 -25.23 7.74 -6.50
N LEU A 633 -24.43 8.25 -7.42
CA LEU A 633 -23.11 8.82 -7.15
C LEU A 633 -23.17 9.95 -6.11
N ASP A 634 -24.14 10.86 -6.26
CA ASP A 634 -24.25 12.03 -5.38
C ASP A 634 -24.46 11.64 -3.91
N GLU A 635 -25.22 10.57 -3.64
CA GLU A 635 -25.44 10.07 -2.29
C GLU A 635 -24.12 9.57 -1.65
N ILE A 636 -23.31 8.85 -2.42
CA ILE A 636 -21.99 8.37 -2.00
C ILE A 636 -21.05 9.55 -1.73
N CYS A 637 -20.96 10.52 -2.65
CA CYS A 637 -20.11 11.70 -2.48
C CYS A 637 -20.53 12.56 -1.29
N GLN A 638 -21.84 12.77 -1.08
CA GLN A 638 -22.36 13.49 0.09
C GLN A 638 -22.04 12.77 1.41
N GLN A 639 -22.20 11.45 1.45
CA GLN A 639 -21.86 10.66 2.62
C GLN A 639 -20.35 10.67 2.89
N MET A 640 -19.51 10.53 1.85
CA MET A 640 -18.06 10.60 1.96
C MET A 640 -17.60 11.96 2.48
N ALA A 641 -18.26 13.05 2.08
CA ALA A 641 -17.94 14.41 2.48
C ALA A 641 -18.42 14.78 3.91
N ARG A 642 -19.02 13.86 4.66
CA ARG A 642 -19.44 14.13 6.06
C ARG A 642 -18.22 14.32 6.95
N THR A 643 -18.24 15.41 7.69
CA THR A 643 -17.19 15.75 8.65
C THR A 643 -17.44 15.01 9.97
N PRO A 644 -16.47 14.24 10.49
CA PRO A 644 -16.61 13.62 11.80
C PRO A 644 -16.55 14.63 12.94
N ASP A 645 -17.12 14.30 14.11
CA ASP A 645 -17.20 15.19 15.27
C ASP A 645 -15.83 15.70 15.74
N TRP A 646 -14.80 14.89 15.61
CA TRP A 646 -13.43 15.28 15.98
C TRP A 646 -12.76 16.27 15.00
N ALA A 647 -13.34 16.47 13.80
CA ALA A 647 -12.83 17.43 12.78
C ALA A 647 -13.75 18.63 12.60
N LYS A 648 -14.43 19.07 13.66
CA LYS A 648 -15.38 20.20 13.60
C LYS A 648 -14.75 21.43 12.95
N GLY A 649 -15.43 21.98 11.95
CA GLY A 649 -14.99 23.13 11.16
C GLY A 649 -14.15 22.80 9.94
N LEU A 650 -13.73 21.54 9.75
CA LEU A 650 -13.12 21.10 8.50
C LEU A 650 -14.20 20.98 7.41
N LEU A 651 -13.96 21.62 6.27
CA LEU A 651 -14.85 21.56 5.11
C LEU A 651 -14.37 20.46 4.16
N LEU A 652 -15.10 19.33 4.13
CA LEU A 652 -14.83 18.24 3.21
C LEU A 652 -15.66 18.39 1.94
N ARG A 653 -15.11 17.89 0.83
CA ARG A 653 -15.81 17.71 -0.42
C ARG A 653 -15.30 16.44 -1.09
N ALA A 654 -16.21 15.64 -1.60
CA ALA A 654 -15.91 14.49 -2.43
C ALA A 654 -16.55 14.69 -3.82
N ASP A 655 -15.81 14.33 -4.83
CA ASP A 655 -16.26 14.26 -6.22
C ASP A 655 -16.07 12.81 -6.68
N GLY A 656 -16.70 12.40 -7.78
CA GLY A 656 -16.55 11.02 -8.24
C GLY A 656 -17.17 10.80 -9.62
N TYR A 657 -17.11 9.56 -10.06
CA TYR A 657 -17.66 9.12 -11.34
C TYR A 657 -18.14 7.66 -11.28
N GLU A 658 -18.97 7.31 -12.25
CA GLU A 658 -19.45 5.96 -12.47
C GLU A 658 -18.73 5.32 -13.65
N CYS A 659 -18.42 4.02 -13.56
CA CYS A 659 -17.76 3.34 -14.66
C CYS A 659 -18.05 1.83 -14.68
N SER A 660 -17.87 1.22 -15.86
CA SER A 660 -17.97 -0.24 -16.09
C SER A 660 -16.62 -0.96 -15.99
N PHE A 661 -15.55 -0.23 -15.81
CA PHE A 661 -14.19 -0.69 -15.50
C PHE A 661 -13.44 0.43 -14.79
N TYR A 662 -12.49 0.05 -13.90
CA TYR A 662 -11.74 1.05 -13.15
C TYR A 662 -10.86 1.90 -14.08
N LYS A 663 -10.92 3.20 -13.93
CA LYS A 663 -10.06 4.18 -14.62
C LYS A 663 -9.71 5.31 -13.65
N LYS A 664 -8.84 6.22 -14.06
CA LYS A 664 -8.59 7.46 -13.33
C LYS A 664 -8.87 8.63 -14.27
N ASP A 665 -9.74 9.54 -13.82
CA ASP A 665 -10.04 10.76 -14.56
C ASP A 665 -8.91 11.79 -14.47
#